data_a983a1b815fd88556a0f40c8ff26a173
#
_entry.id   a983a1b815fd88556a0f40c8ff26a173
#
_cell.length_a   1.000
_cell.length_b   1.000
_cell.length_c   1.000
_cell.angle_alpha   90.00
_cell.angle_beta   90.00
_cell.angle_gamma   90.00
#
_symmetry.space_group_name_H-M   'P 1'
#
loop_
_entity.id
_entity.type
_entity.pdbx_description
1 polymer ?
#
loop_
_entity_poly.entity_id
_entity_poly.type
_entity_poly.pdbx_seq_one_letter_code
_entity_poly.pdbx_strand_id
1 'polypeptide(L)'
;MSDSTLLGDASDRPTSKHSNHSDVSHEQTPLLSRSDSATRYDGSEEEHDRLASPAATSLRSLQNGGGSIKSSKGGRRWPTVVAVSLLGLVVIAIILGAFFAPAAVEEYAKQALVIEPTNLSIDSFTKTGVKARVQANFKMDALRVQNKHVRNIGRFGTWIAHSVESQDSLVEVYLPEYGNVLVGTAVVPKVVVDIRNGHITPIDFITDLQPGDIEGIRQAANDWLEGRLDKIRVLGKANVALKSGIFPLGSQTVVESLVFEGHDLPAIPEYNITRLNFREVPLPTNGRRGMAADVSLSLMNSYPVKLEIPPLGFDILVPNCGPDEPQIQLADATTTAIDIEPYSDVTVDVGGIVRELPESLIQTCPHSRSSPLDAFLSDYIHGKDTTIFVRGSNAPDSGTPDWITKIISSVTVPVPFPGHTFDSLIKNFSLTDTKFSLPDPFADPDSADANPQISGNIVVIAGLPDEMNFGLNVSRVRANTNVFYKGAKLGVLDLKKWQKAQSERIEPKKGQKNTLKIQSRIKDAPLNITDDNVFTDVIQALLFGGETVILKIEALVDVEVSTVLGTLVIKDLPAEGSVPVKPISTGKGFSSLKPSVGDLKVLSTSRTSLNLEARVNFSNPTEYTAQIPYINIHILNNGSVIGDATVTNCTVGRGNNSNVLVHATWDPTTFGGENATKIGSELLSQYISGFNTTLTFQTHEESIPFRPDIGRALSKFAIEIPTPRLGGDDGVGSGPNGDHKPHFIEDATFHLFSSTATFTLISPLKYSTIYIDSIDATALYNHTEPVGTINYDLPFKVPPGKSQSPRLPVDWSLDSVGYEELKKALGGTLKLDAKGNVSIRLGQWTETVWYTGSGIGARVSF
;
A
#
# COMPACT_ATOMS: atom_id res chain seq x y z
N MET A 1 19.16 15.58 52.91
CA MET A 1 18.22 16.64 53.29
C MET A 1 16.95 16.28 52.55
N SER A 2 16.19 15.57 53.14
CA SER A 2 14.95 15.87 53.96
C SER A 2 13.84 16.15 52.97
N ASP A 3 12.86 15.46 52.94
CA ASP A 3 11.86 14.74 53.76
C ASP A 3 10.53 15.05 53.15
N SER A 4 9.83 14.02 52.86
CA SER A 4 8.72 13.40 53.59
C SER A 4 7.38 14.07 53.25
N THR A 5 6.36 13.40 53.02
CA THR A 5 5.47 12.39 53.56
C THR A 5 4.05 12.71 53.15
N LEU A 6 3.32 11.76 52.77
CA LEU A 6 2.41 10.82 53.41
C LEU A 6 0.92 11.15 53.19
N LEU A 7 0.17 10.14 52.72
CA LEU A 7 -1.08 9.56 53.19
C LEU A 7 -2.35 10.40 53.05
N GLY A 8 -3.43 9.87 52.68
CA GLY A 8 -4.21 8.68 52.93
C GLY A 8 -5.57 8.91 52.30
N ASP A 9 -6.13 7.97 51.83
CA ASP A 9 -6.89 6.85 52.31
C ASP A 9 -8.41 7.11 52.40
N ALA A 10 -9.10 6.13 51.83
CA ALA A 10 -10.32 5.48 52.21
C ALA A 10 -11.69 6.04 51.74
N SER A 11 -12.30 5.18 50.99
CA SER A 11 -13.62 4.54 51.19
C SER A 11 -14.85 5.43 51.20
N ASP A 12 -15.84 5.11 50.39
CA ASP A 12 -16.88 4.11 50.65
C ASP A 12 -17.90 4.02 49.52
N ARG A 13 -18.24 2.80 49.22
CA ARG A 13 -19.52 2.39 48.59
C ARG A 13 -20.60 2.43 49.69
N PRO A 14 -21.92 2.48 49.40
CA PRO A 14 -22.57 1.35 48.76
C PRO A 14 -23.85 1.60 47.92
N THR A 15 -24.10 0.64 47.01
CA THR A 15 -25.38 -0.09 46.76
C THR A 15 -26.70 0.70 46.63
N SER A 16 -27.55 0.50 45.66
CA SER A 16 -28.24 -0.68 45.19
C SER A 16 -29.33 -0.36 44.14
N LYS A 17 -29.43 -1.24 43.19
CA LYS A 17 -30.58 -2.06 42.78
C LYS A 17 -31.64 -1.53 41.81
N HIS A 18 -31.71 -2.33 40.75
CA HIS A 18 -32.87 -2.82 39.97
C HIS A 18 -33.41 -1.90 38.87
N SER A 19 -33.73 -2.36 37.71
CA SER A 19 -33.84 -3.65 37.04
C SER A 19 -34.15 -3.48 35.56
N ASN A 20 -33.60 -4.38 34.72
CA ASN A 20 -34.23 -5.06 33.58
C ASN A 20 -34.91 -4.20 32.50
N HIS A 21 -34.67 -4.38 31.27
CA HIS A 21 -34.55 -5.46 30.32
C HIS A 21 -34.02 -4.87 28.99
N SER A 22 -33.03 -5.48 28.42
CA SER A 22 -32.98 -6.25 27.17
C SER A 22 -33.90 -5.72 26.07
N ASP A 23 -33.36 -5.40 24.87
CA ASP A 23 -33.00 -6.40 23.91
C ASP A 23 -32.22 -5.83 22.74
N VAL A 24 -31.28 -6.63 22.34
CA VAL A 24 -30.52 -6.62 21.09
C VAL A 24 -31.42 -7.15 19.98
N SER A 25 -31.38 -6.58 18.80
CA SER A 25 -31.59 -7.37 17.57
C SER A 25 -31.07 -6.64 16.35
N HIS A 26 -30.06 -7.13 15.85
CA HIS A 26 -29.70 -7.70 14.53
C HIS A 26 -30.59 -7.33 13.34
N GLU A 27 -29.87 -6.78 12.36
CA GLU A 27 -30.09 -6.95 10.93
C GLU A 27 -30.78 -8.24 10.55
N GLN A 28 -31.69 -8.15 9.57
CA GLN A 28 -31.72 -9.06 8.42
C GLN A 28 -32.77 -8.61 7.40
N THR A 29 -32.31 -8.33 6.20
CA THR A 29 -33.06 -8.39 4.94
C THR A 29 -33.68 -9.78 4.75
N PRO A 30 -34.80 -9.87 4.07
CA PRO A 30 -34.92 -10.98 3.14
C PRO A 30 -35.50 -10.62 1.76
N LEU A 31 -34.97 -11.38 0.84
CA LEU A 31 -35.31 -11.59 -0.54
C LEU A 31 -36.74 -12.13 -0.76
N LEU A 32 -37.31 -11.67 -1.88
CA LEU A 32 -38.20 -12.36 -2.81
C LEU A 32 -38.91 -13.66 -2.38
N SER A 33 -40.22 -13.69 -2.52
CA SER A 33 -40.83 -14.79 -3.24
C SER A 33 -42.24 -14.47 -3.80
N ARG A 34 -42.43 -14.93 -4.99
CA ARG A 34 -43.54 -15.00 -5.87
C ARG A 34 -44.61 -15.93 -5.29
N SER A 35 -45.88 -15.61 -5.46
CA SER A 35 -46.80 -16.60 -6.03
C SER A 35 -48.21 -16.03 -6.25
N ASP A 36 -48.71 -16.44 -7.38
CA ASP A 36 -50.04 -16.30 -7.92
C ASP A 36 -51.20 -16.67 -6.99
N SER A 37 -52.31 -15.98 -7.12
CA SER A 37 -53.56 -16.65 -7.58
C SER A 37 -54.74 -15.68 -7.56
N ALA A 38 -55.49 -15.85 -8.62
CA ALA A 38 -56.73 -15.21 -8.97
C ALA A 38 -57.87 -15.50 -7.97
N THR A 39 -58.78 -14.55 -7.79
CA THR A 39 -60.21 -14.81 -7.92
C THR A 39 -61.02 -13.53 -8.06
N ARG A 40 -61.95 -13.65 -8.88
CA ARG A 40 -63.01 -12.86 -9.44
C ARG A 40 -64.07 -12.45 -8.42
N TYR A 41 -64.72 -11.33 -8.65
CA TYR A 41 -66.13 -10.92 -8.65
C TYR A 41 -66.26 -9.46 -8.26
N ASP A 42 -66.68 -8.63 -9.10
CA ASP A 42 -68.02 -8.21 -9.59
C ASP A 42 -68.68 -7.11 -8.75
N GLY A 43 -69.04 -5.99 -9.38
CA GLY A 43 -70.24 -5.25 -9.05
C GLY A 43 -70.05 -3.79 -8.60
N SER A 44 -70.45 -2.94 -9.57
CA SER A 44 -71.20 -1.70 -9.41
C SER A 44 -70.44 -0.40 -8.99
N GLU A 45 -70.31 0.41 -9.98
CA GLU A 45 -70.88 1.79 -10.16
C GLU A 45 -70.49 2.92 -9.18
N GLU A 46 -70.07 3.97 -9.82
CA GLU A 46 -70.11 5.39 -9.46
C GLU A 46 -68.94 5.93 -8.64
N GLU A 47 -68.18 6.79 -9.10
CA GLU A 47 -68.30 8.18 -9.43
C GLU A 47 -66.93 8.80 -9.78
N HIS A 48 -66.91 9.59 -10.77
CA HIS A 48 -65.84 10.36 -11.30
C HIS A 48 -65.16 11.25 -10.24
N ASP A 49 -63.94 10.91 -9.85
CA ASP A 49 -63.01 11.91 -9.35
C ASP A 49 -61.88 12.09 -10.37
N ARG A 50 -62.04 13.14 -11.16
CA ARG A 50 -61.02 13.60 -12.11
C ARG A 50 -59.82 14.12 -11.30
N LEU A 51 -58.83 13.34 -11.21
CA LEU A 51 -57.51 13.80 -10.77
C LEU A 51 -57.06 14.98 -11.65
N ALA A 52 -57.09 16.17 -11.07
CA ALA A 52 -56.46 17.35 -11.67
C ALA A 52 -54.98 17.15 -11.83
N SER A 53 -54.50 17.34 -13.05
CA SER A 53 -53.07 17.28 -13.37
C SER A 53 -52.25 18.17 -12.44
N PRO A 54 -51.10 17.71 -11.94
CA PRO A 54 -50.26 18.51 -11.02
C PRO A 54 -49.78 19.86 -11.60
N ALA A 55 -49.80 20.01 -12.91
CA ALA A 55 -49.47 21.27 -13.57
C ALA A 55 -50.49 22.40 -13.29
N ALA A 56 -51.75 22.06 -13.07
CA ALA A 56 -52.78 23.06 -12.75
C ALA A 56 -52.59 23.67 -11.34
N THR A 57 -51.97 22.94 -10.42
CA THR A 57 -51.78 23.42 -9.04
C THR A 57 -50.62 24.41 -8.93
N SER A 58 -49.59 24.28 -9.77
CA SER A 58 -48.45 25.23 -9.78
C SER A 58 -48.83 26.56 -10.46
N LEU A 59 -49.68 26.51 -11.46
CA LEU A 59 -50.20 27.73 -12.12
C LEU A 59 -51.15 28.54 -11.24
N ARG A 60 -51.89 27.87 -10.32
CA ARG A 60 -52.72 28.58 -9.33
C ARG A 60 -51.90 29.41 -8.32
N SER A 61 -50.69 29.00 -8.00
CA SER A 61 -49.83 29.73 -7.09
C SER A 61 -49.20 30.98 -7.72
N LEU A 62 -49.08 31.00 -9.07
CA LEU A 62 -48.53 32.12 -9.83
C LEU A 62 -49.56 33.25 -10.08
N GLN A 63 -50.85 32.91 -9.97
CA GLN A 63 -51.97 33.83 -10.25
C GLN A 63 -52.45 34.60 -9.01
N ASN A 64 -52.06 34.19 -7.79
CA ASN A 64 -52.43 34.84 -6.55
C ASN A 64 -51.20 35.43 -5.83
N GLY A 65 -50.81 36.63 -6.22
CA GLY A 65 -49.94 37.47 -5.43
C GLY A 65 -50.63 37.84 -4.12
N GLY A 66 -50.36 37.16 -3.06
CA GLY A 66 -50.79 37.60 -1.71
C GLY A 66 -51.72 36.62 -0.97
N GLY A 67 -51.14 35.67 -0.32
CA GLY A 67 -51.85 34.85 0.66
C GLY A 67 -50.99 33.67 1.13
N SER A 68 -50.52 33.71 2.34
CA SER A 68 -49.75 32.62 2.91
C SER A 68 -50.52 31.30 2.93
N ILE A 69 -50.04 30.30 2.23
CA ILE A 69 -50.54 28.94 2.34
C ILE A 69 -49.49 28.03 2.95
N LYS A 70 -49.88 27.44 4.08
CA LYS A 70 -49.05 26.43 4.81
C LYS A 70 -48.69 25.25 3.88
N SER A 71 -47.39 24.98 3.78
CA SER A 71 -46.84 23.91 2.99
C SER A 71 -47.34 22.55 3.45
N SER A 72 -48.01 21.81 2.57
CA SER A 72 -48.09 20.34 2.63
C SER A 72 -46.96 19.75 1.76
N LYS A 73 -46.19 18.85 2.36
CA LYS A 73 -45.10 18.12 1.70
C LYS A 73 -45.64 17.22 0.59
N GLY A 74 -45.63 17.70 -0.65
CA GLY A 74 -45.87 16.87 -1.82
C GLY A 74 -44.86 17.21 -2.91
N GLY A 75 -44.21 16.25 -3.46
CA GLY A 75 -43.07 16.24 -4.38
C GLY A 75 -42.99 17.41 -5.35
N ARG A 76 -41.90 18.13 -5.23
CA ARG A 76 -41.56 19.37 -5.95
C ARG A 76 -41.18 19.07 -7.38
N ARG A 77 -41.89 19.64 -8.31
CA ARG A 77 -41.69 19.46 -9.77
C ARG A 77 -41.51 20.82 -10.43
N TRP A 78 -40.40 21.23 -10.75
CA TRP A 78 -39.72 21.63 -11.92
C TRP A 78 -39.78 23.05 -12.63
N PRO A 79 -38.64 23.80 -12.72
CA PRO A 79 -38.60 25.16 -13.22
C PRO A 79 -38.28 25.39 -14.72
N THR A 80 -37.56 24.48 -15.40
CA THR A 80 -37.22 24.76 -16.81
C THR A 80 -38.38 24.54 -17.76
N VAL A 81 -39.26 23.58 -17.53
CA VAL A 81 -40.55 23.45 -18.25
C VAL A 81 -41.40 24.68 -17.95
N VAL A 82 -41.33 25.16 -16.72
CA VAL A 82 -42.05 26.38 -16.31
C VAL A 82 -41.61 27.60 -17.11
N ALA A 83 -40.30 27.81 -17.34
CA ALA A 83 -39.83 29.01 -18.08
C ALA A 83 -40.27 29.04 -19.53
N VAL A 84 -40.25 27.89 -20.24
CA VAL A 84 -40.65 27.82 -21.63
C VAL A 84 -42.18 27.67 -21.77
N SER A 85 -42.83 26.92 -20.84
CA SER A 85 -44.31 26.92 -20.76
C SER A 85 -44.84 28.32 -20.48
N LEU A 86 -44.09 29.09 -19.76
CA LEU A 86 -44.41 30.46 -19.35
C LEU A 86 -44.25 31.43 -20.50
N LEU A 87 -43.27 31.25 -21.38
CA LEU A 87 -43.21 32.03 -22.63
C LEU A 87 -44.48 31.81 -23.49
N GLY A 88 -44.89 30.55 -23.62
CA GLY A 88 -46.12 30.20 -24.30
C GLY A 88 -47.38 30.76 -23.61
N LEU A 89 -47.40 30.75 -22.29
CA LEU A 89 -48.49 31.17 -21.42
C LEU A 89 -48.64 32.70 -21.41
N VAL A 90 -47.54 33.43 -21.32
CA VAL A 90 -47.47 34.89 -21.43
C VAL A 90 -48.00 35.31 -22.81
N VAL A 91 -47.59 34.66 -23.86
CA VAL A 91 -48.06 34.97 -25.22
C VAL A 91 -49.58 34.79 -25.37
N ILE A 92 -50.12 33.71 -24.83
CA ILE A 92 -51.55 33.44 -24.88
C ILE A 92 -52.36 34.36 -24.00
N ALA A 93 -51.89 34.71 -22.78
CA ALA A 93 -52.50 35.70 -21.93
C ALA A 93 -52.52 37.09 -22.60
N ILE A 94 -51.46 37.44 -23.30
CA ILE A 94 -51.30 38.61 -24.12
C ILE A 94 -52.34 38.75 -25.25
N ILE A 95 -52.52 37.64 -26.00
CA ILE A 95 -53.48 37.59 -27.11
C ILE A 95 -54.91 37.94 -26.64
N LEU A 96 -55.24 37.50 -25.45
CA LEU A 96 -56.58 37.66 -24.87
C LEU A 96 -56.81 38.97 -24.15
N GLY A 97 -55.76 39.50 -23.46
CA GLY A 97 -55.82 40.82 -22.83
C GLY A 97 -56.06 41.95 -23.82
N ALA A 98 -55.56 41.82 -25.04
CA ALA A 98 -55.72 42.82 -26.09
C ALA A 98 -57.11 42.86 -26.76
N PHE A 99 -57.87 41.81 -26.58
CA PHE A 99 -59.24 41.74 -27.29
C PHE A 99 -60.31 42.52 -26.56
N PHE A 100 -60.17 42.85 -25.29
CA PHE A 100 -61.30 43.35 -24.51
C PHE A 100 -61.06 44.79 -23.99
N ALA A 101 -61.07 45.73 -24.83
CA ALA A 101 -60.87 47.15 -24.57
C ALA A 101 -62.15 48.00 -24.26
N PRO A 102 -62.99 47.59 -23.37
CA PRO A 102 -63.44 48.36 -22.21
C PRO A 102 -63.04 47.62 -20.92
N ALA A 103 -62.78 48.38 -19.83
CA ALA A 103 -62.24 47.84 -18.59
C ALA A 103 -62.96 46.58 -17.99
N ALA A 104 -64.25 46.44 -18.21
CA ALA A 104 -65.02 45.28 -17.73
C ALA A 104 -64.73 43.99 -18.49
N VAL A 105 -64.35 44.08 -19.74
CA VAL A 105 -64.11 42.95 -20.62
C VAL A 105 -62.62 42.54 -20.43
N GLU A 106 -61.73 43.45 -20.19
CA GLU A 106 -60.37 43.19 -19.75
C GLU A 106 -60.33 42.44 -18.42
N GLU A 107 -61.15 42.92 -17.44
CA GLU A 107 -61.25 42.22 -16.17
C GLU A 107 -61.82 40.81 -16.28
N TYR A 108 -62.80 40.59 -17.14
CA TYR A 108 -63.34 39.27 -17.48
C TYR A 108 -62.28 38.39 -18.08
N ALA A 109 -61.55 38.85 -19.06
CA ALA A 109 -60.51 38.09 -19.72
C ALA A 109 -59.39 37.65 -18.73
N LYS A 110 -58.92 38.59 -17.91
CA LYS A 110 -57.90 38.31 -16.88
C LYS A 110 -58.34 37.27 -15.83
N GLN A 111 -59.60 37.28 -15.43
CA GLN A 111 -60.12 36.34 -14.44
C GLN A 111 -60.62 35.01 -15.02
N ALA A 112 -61.20 35.01 -16.20
CA ALA A 112 -61.77 33.79 -16.82
C ALA A 112 -60.76 32.94 -17.60
N LEU A 113 -59.63 33.48 -17.97
CA LEU A 113 -58.60 32.80 -18.73
C LEU A 113 -58.00 31.62 -17.92
N VAL A 114 -57.99 30.46 -18.54
CA VAL A 114 -57.29 29.26 -18.04
C VAL A 114 -56.46 28.68 -19.16
N ILE A 115 -55.15 28.55 -18.90
CA ILE A 115 -54.25 27.90 -19.81
C ILE A 115 -53.57 26.77 -19.03
N GLU A 116 -53.68 25.56 -19.52
CA GLU A 116 -53.08 24.36 -18.96
C GLU A 116 -52.02 23.88 -19.95
N PRO A 117 -50.72 24.11 -19.66
CA PRO A 117 -49.65 23.53 -20.48
C PRO A 117 -49.72 22.01 -20.37
N THR A 118 -49.73 21.32 -21.51
CA THR A 118 -49.80 19.85 -21.54
C THR A 118 -48.47 19.19 -21.85
N ASN A 119 -47.65 19.81 -22.72
CA ASN A 119 -46.31 19.30 -23.04
C ASN A 119 -45.42 20.44 -23.57
N LEU A 120 -44.13 20.27 -23.29
CA LEU A 120 -43.08 21.11 -23.86
C LEU A 120 -41.94 20.20 -24.25
N SER A 121 -41.51 20.25 -25.48
CA SER A 121 -40.35 19.52 -25.97
C SER A 121 -39.41 20.43 -26.74
N ILE A 122 -38.13 20.15 -26.66
CA ILE A 122 -37.12 20.75 -27.52
C ILE A 122 -36.87 19.76 -28.63
N ASP A 123 -37.31 20.08 -29.84
CA ASP A 123 -37.21 19.19 -30.99
C ASP A 123 -35.78 19.11 -31.52
N SER A 124 -35.06 20.23 -31.59
CA SER A 124 -33.70 20.25 -32.12
C SER A 124 -32.97 21.54 -31.78
N PHE A 125 -31.63 21.43 -31.65
CA PHE A 125 -30.72 22.56 -31.66
C PHE A 125 -30.34 22.95 -33.10
N THR A 126 -30.43 24.22 -33.41
CA THR A 126 -30.09 24.78 -34.73
C THR A 126 -28.82 25.63 -34.62
N LYS A 127 -28.25 26.03 -35.77
CA LYS A 127 -27.07 26.91 -35.79
C LYS A 127 -27.32 28.27 -35.12
N THR A 128 -28.60 28.70 -35.07
CA THR A 128 -28.98 30.03 -34.55
C THR A 128 -29.81 29.99 -33.29
N GLY A 129 -30.21 28.84 -32.81
CA GLY A 129 -31.09 28.75 -31.65
C GLY A 129 -31.67 27.35 -31.44
N VAL A 130 -32.86 27.27 -30.88
CA VAL A 130 -33.56 26.04 -30.51
C VAL A 130 -34.96 26.00 -31.09
N LYS A 131 -35.35 24.90 -31.71
CA LYS A 131 -36.73 24.61 -32.05
C LYS A 131 -37.44 23.96 -30.87
N ALA A 132 -38.51 24.64 -30.40
CA ALA A 132 -39.29 24.14 -29.27
C ALA A 132 -40.74 23.95 -29.69
N ARG A 133 -41.37 22.86 -29.29
CA ARG A 133 -42.77 22.57 -29.45
C ARG A 133 -43.53 22.88 -28.18
N VAL A 134 -44.53 23.73 -28.25
CA VAL A 134 -45.35 24.16 -27.12
C VAL A 134 -46.76 23.61 -27.32
N GLN A 135 -47.23 22.83 -26.34
CA GLN A 135 -48.57 22.30 -26.31
C GLN A 135 -49.30 22.78 -25.05
N ALA A 136 -50.51 23.28 -25.22
CA ALA A 136 -51.33 23.76 -24.10
C ALA A 136 -52.81 23.65 -24.43
N ASN A 137 -53.64 23.55 -23.42
CA ASN A 137 -55.08 23.67 -23.52
C ASN A 137 -55.52 25.07 -23.07
N PHE A 138 -56.21 25.75 -23.95
CA PHE A 138 -56.81 27.04 -23.66
C PHE A 138 -58.28 26.85 -23.33
N LYS A 139 -58.80 27.56 -22.28
CA LYS A 139 -60.20 27.54 -21.90
C LYS A 139 -60.59 28.84 -21.22
N MET A 140 -61.80 29.33 -21.51
CA MET A 140 -62.40 30.41 -20.74
C MET A 140 -63.39 29.88 -19.70
N ASP A 141 -63.19 30.21 -18.41
CA ASP A 141 -64.01 29.79 -17.30
C ASP A 141 -64.63 31.01 -16.61
N ALA A 142 -65.86 31.33 -16.94
CA ALA A 142 -66.58 32.44 -16.38
C ALA A 142 -66.86 32.30 -14.86
N LEU A 143 -66.81 31.09 -14.31
CA LEU A 143 -67.08 30.90 -12.86
C LEU A 143 -65.97 31.52 -11.99
N ARG A 144 -64.79 31.71 -12.57
CA ARG A 144 -63.65 32.34 -11.89
C ARG A 144 -63.79 33.87 -11.72
N VAL A 145 -64.70 34.51 -12.49
CA VAL A 145 -64.89 35.97 -12.44
C VAL A 145 -65.75 36.32 -11.22
N GLN A 146 -65.19 37.09 -10.30
CA GLN A 146 -65.88 37.44 -9.04
C GLN A 146 -67.07 38.39 -9.24
N ASN A 147 -66.98 39.43 -10.08
CA ASN A 147 -68.02 40.39 -10.35
C ASN A 147 -69.06 39.81 -11.30
N LYS A 148 -70.34 39.72 -10.84
CA LYS A 148 -71.40 39.17 -11.59
C LYS A 148 -71.73 39.99 -12.87
N HIS A 149 -71.59 41.32 -12.83
CA HIS A 149 -71.83 42.15 -14.01
C HIS A 149 -70.74 41.96 -15.07
N VAL A 150 -69.48 41.95 -14.64
CA VAL A 150 -68.32 41.64 -15.53
C VAL A 150 -68.48 40.26 -16.13
N ARG A 151 -68.85 39.28 -15.33
CA ARG A 151 -69.07 37.86 -15.77
C ARG A 151 -70.12 37.77 -16.88
N ASN A 152 -71.31 38.48 -16.71
CA ASN A 152 -72.39 38.41 -17.67
C ASN A 152 -72.04 39.13 -18.99
N ILE A 153 -71.41 40.32 -18.88
CA ILE A 153 -71.00 41.13 -20.07
C ILE A 153 -69.93 40.31 -20.82
N GLY A 154 -68.96 39.71 -20.10
CA GLY A 154 -67.92 38.91 -20.71
C GLY A 154 -68.43 37.61 -21.38
N ARG A 155 -69.35 36.88 -20.75
CA ARG A 155 -70.03 35.75 -21.39
C ARG A 155 -70.81 36.11 -22.65
N PHE A 156 -71.49 37.24 -22.66
CA PHE A 156 -72.24 37.69 -23.85
C PHE A 156 -71.28 38.10 -24.97
N GLY A 157 -70.24 38.84 -24.65
CA GLY A 157 -69.18 39.24 -25.60
C GLY A 157 -68.47 38.06 -26.25
N THR A 158 -68.05 37.08 -25.42
CA THR A 158 -67.38 35.87 -25.94
C THR A 158 -68.30 34.95 -26.73
N TRP A 159 -69.62 34.93 -26.40
CA TRP A 159 -70.59 34.18 -27.21
C TRP A 159 -70.78 34.83 -28.58
N ILE A 160 -70.71 36.20 -28.75
CA ILE A 160 -70.79 36.86 -30.05
C ILE A 160 -69.50 36.65 -30.87
N ALA A 161 -68.37 36.86 -30.24
CA ALA A 161 -67.03 36.80 -30.90
C ALA A 161 -66.52 35.40 -31.25
N HIS A 162 -67.06 34.39 -30.64
CA HIS A 162 -66.77 32.96 -30.82
C HIS A 162 -65.24 32.62 -30.76
N SER A 163 -64.41 33.20 -31.61
CA SER A 163 -63.01 32.94 -31.77
C SER A 163 -62.16 34.19 -31.94
N VAL A 164 -60.92 34.14 -31.48
CA VAL A 164 -59.90 35.17 -31.68
C VAL A 164 -58.70 34.55 -32.36
N GLU A 165 -58.15 35.27 -33.31
CA GLU A 165 -56.95 34.90 -34.05
C GLU A 165 -55.85 35.90 -33.77
N SER A 166 -54.69 35.43 -33.37
CA SER A 166 -53.49 36.26 -33.33
C SER A 166 -52.74 36.16 -34.67
N GLN A 167 -52.00 37.21 -35.02
CA GLN A 167 -50.96 37.13 -36.03
C GLN A 167 -49.64 36.66 -35.42
N ASP A 168 -48.71 36.33 -36.32
CA ASP A 168 -47.36 36.01 -35.85
C ASP A 168 -46.81 37.12 -34.96
N SER A 169 -46.30 36.78 -33.81
CA SER A 169 -45.87 37.72 -32.79
C SER A 169 -44.46 37.42 -32.32
N LEU A 170 -43.62 38.47 -32.30
CA LEU A 170 -42.30 38.36 -31.71
C LEU A 170 -42.42 38.58 -30.18
N VAL A 171 -41.95 37.63 -29.42
CA VAL A 171 -41.82 37.70 -27.97
C VAL A 171 -40.37 37.93 -27.62
N GLU A 172 -40.11 38.94 -26.85
CA GLU A 172 -38.77 39.24 -26.30
C GLU A 172 -38.78 38.95 -24.80
N VAL A 173 -37.74 38.32 -24.33
CA VAL A 173 -37.60 37.92 -22.92
C VAL A 173 -36.38 38.63 -22.32
N TYR A 174 -36.56 39.29 -21.20
CA TYR A 174 -35.55 40.10 -20.53
C TYR A 174 -35.32 39.65 -19.09
N LEU A 175 -34.08 39.88 -18.59
CA LEU A 175 -33.70 39.73 -17.19
C LEU A 175 -33.43 41.12 -16.61
N PRO A 176 -34.39 41.73 -15.88
CA PRO A 176 -34.23 43.07 -15.31
C PRO A 176 -33.10 43.20 -14.30
N GLU A 177 -32.85 42.15 -13.53
CA GLU A 177 -31.83 42.13 -12.44
C GLU A 177 -30.40 42.09 -13.02
N TYR A 178 -30.24 41.70 -14.28
CA TYR A 178 -28.96 41.69 -15.01
C TYR A 178 -28.84 42.86 -16.02
N GLY A 179 -29.36 44.06 -15.64
CA GLY A 179 -29.27 45.21 -16.52
C GLY A 179 -30.29 45.21 -17.66
N ASN A 180 -31.42 44.52 -17.52
CA ASN A 180 -32.48 44.37 -18.53
C ASN A 180 -31.97 43.71 -19.81
N VAL A 181 -31.16 42.69 -19.67
CA VAL A 181 -30.52 41.96 -20.76
C VAL A 181 -31.58 41.14 -21.53
N LEU A 182 -31.55 41.17 -22.85
CA LEU A 182 -32.38 40.33 -23.71
C LEU A 182 -31.85 38.88 -23.68
N VAL A 183 -32.60 37.98 -23.04
CA VAL A 183 -32.22 36.53 -22.94
C VAL A 183 -32.51 35.79 -24.25
N GLY A 184 -33.59 36.17 -24.90
CA GLY A 184 -33.94 35.52 -26.15
C GLY A 184 -35.22 36.05 -26.79
N THR A 185 -35.44 35.63 -28.02
CA THR A 185 -36.62 35.96 -28.77
C THR A 185 -37.30 34.72 -29.31
N ALA A 186 -38.61 34.72 -29.38
CA ALA A 186 -39.41 33.65 -29.96
C ALA A 186 -40.47 34.19 -30.91
N VAL A 187 -40.64 33.55 -32.04
CA VAL A 187 -41.72 33.88 -32.95
C VAL A 187 -42.89 32.93 -32.71
N VAL A 188 -43.94 33.46 -32.08
CA VAL A 188 -45.16 32.69 -31.89
C VAL A 188 -45.98 32.78 -33.16
N PRO A 189 -46.28 31.65 -33.81
CA PRO A 189 -47.07 31.63 -35.03
C PRO A 189 -48.53 32.00 -34.77
N LYS A 190 -49.27 32.26 -35.81
CA LYS A 190 -50.68 32.50 -35.77
C LYS A 190 -51.41 31.41 -34.94
N VAL A 191 -52.12 31.81 -33.90
CA VAL A 191 -52.98 30.94 -33.08
C VAL A 191 -54.43 31.38 -33.12
N VAL A 192 -55.36 30.43 -33.31
CA VAL A 192 -56.77 30.62 -33.23
C VAL A 192 -57.36 29.92 -32.02
N VAL A 193 -58.05 30.66 -31.16
CA VAL A 193 -58.63 30.12 -29.93
C VAL A 193 -60.11 30.37 -29.85
N ASP A 194 -60.87 29.37 -29.38
CA ASP A 194 -62.30 29.52 -29.08
C ASP A 194 -62.46 30.16 -27.69
N ILE A 195 -63.07 31.34 -27.65
CA ILE A 195 -63.21 32.09 -26.38
C ILE A 195 -64.57 31.88 -25.72
N ARG A 196 -65.45 31.00 -26.27
CA ARG A 196 -66.73 30.67 -25.63
C ARG A 196 -66.47 29.96 -24.27
N ASN A 197 -67.31 30.34 -23.28
CA ASN A 197 -67.17 29.82 -21.93
C ASN A 197 -67.23 28.28 -21.89
N GLY A 198 -66.24 27.65 -21.31
CA GLY A 198 -66.12 26.19 -21.09
C GLY A 198 -65.58 25.39 -22.27
N HIS A 199 -65.43 25.99 -23.47
CA HIS A 199 -64.75 25.33 -24.60
C HIS A 199 -63.28 25.23 -24.43
N ILE A 200 -62.69 24.06 -24.74
CA ILE A 200 -61.25 23.82 -24.67
C ILE A 200 -60.72 23.89 -26.11
N THR A 201 -59.70 24.73 -26.34
CA THR A 201 -58.93 24.78 -27.57
C THR A 201 -57.56 24.26 -27.36
N PRO A 202 -57.15 23.10 -27.98
CA PRO A 202 -55.79 22.66 -27.93
C PRO A 202 -54.89 23.60 -28.75
N ILE A 203 -53.80 24.01 -28.19
CA ILE A 203 -52.77 24.82 -28.84
C ILE A 203 -51.56 23.93 -29.02
N ASP A 204 -51.03 23.82 -30.24
CA ASP A 204 -49.84 23.07 -30.57
C ASP A 204 -49.08 23.83 -31.65
N PHE A 205 -47.89 24.29 -31.36
CA PHE A 205 -47.05 24.99 -32.33
C PHE A 205 -45.57 24.77 -32.08
N ILE A 206 -44.79 24.91 -33.13
CA ILE A 206 -43.33 24.92 -33.08
C ILE A 206 -42.85 26.37 -33.22
N THR A 207 -41.91 26.76 -32.37
CA THR A 207 -41.29 28.07 -32.38
C THR A 207 -39.78 27.99 -32.42
N ASP A 208 -39.16 28.94 -33.13
CA ASP A 208 -37.70 29.09 -33.10
C ASP A 208 -37.34 30.08 -31.96
N LEU A 209 -36.67 29.56 -30.97
CA LEU A 209 -36.11 30.33 -29.86
C LEU A 209 -34.68 30.73 -30.24
N GLN A 210 -34.43 32.02 -30.36
CA GLN A 210 -33.08 32.54 -30.65
C GLN A 210 -32.48 33.13 -29.36
N PRO A 211 -31.26 32.78 -28.98
CA PRO A 211 -30.61 33.39 -27.85
C PRO A 211 -30.33 34.87 -28.10
N GLY A 212 -30.51 35.69 -27.08
CA GLY A 212 -30.22 37.10 -27.10
C GLY A 212 -28.80 37.45 -26.72
N ASP A 213 -28.63 38.25 -25.69
CA ASP A 213 -27.32 38.61 -25.17
C ASP A 213 -26.72 37.44 -24.36
N ILE A 214 -25.71 36.83 -24.94
CA ILE A 214 -25.03 35.67 -24.37
C ILE A 214 -24.36 36.03 -23.03
N GLU A 215 -23.85 37.25 -22.89
CA GLU A 215 -23.15 37.70 -21.68
C GLU A 215 -24.07 37.74 -20.45
N GLY A 216 -25.29 38.29 -20.59
CA GLY A 216 -26.25 38.29 -19.50
C GLY A 216 -26.80 36.92 -19.15
N ILE A 217 -26.98 36.03 -20.14
CA ILE A 217 -27.35 34.64 -19.91
C ILE A 217 -26.27 33.94 -19.10
N ARG A 218 -25.01 34.19 -19.43
CA ARG A 218 -23.82 33.64 -18.77
C ARG A 218 -23.74 34.06 -17.32
N GLN A 219 -23.93 35.37 -17.00
CA GLN A 219 -23.90 35.86 -15.64
C GLN A 219 -24.99 35.22 -14.79
N ALA A 220 -26.21 35.12 -15.30
CA ALA A 220 -27.28 34.44 -14.59
C ALA A 220 -27.00 32.93 -14.37
N ALA A 221 -26.41 32.27 -15.34
CA ALA A 221 -26.02 30.86 -15.24
C ALA A 221 -24.89 30.64 -14.19
N ASN A 222 -23.92 31.52 -14.15
CA ASN A 222 -22.84 31.44 -13.15
C ASN A 222 -23.37 31.69 -11.73
N ASP A 223 -24.23 32.70 -11.51
CA ASP A 223 -24.84 32.97 -10.22
C ASP A 223 -25.69 31.78 -9.74
N TRP A 224 -26.39 31.12 -10.67
CA TRP A 224 -27.14 29.91 -10.34
C TRP A 224 -26.23 28.75 -9.95
N LEU A 225 -25.17 28.48 -10.73
CA LEU A 225 -24.22 27.38 -10.46
C LEU A 225 -23.46 27.56 -9.16
N GLU A 226 -23.16 28.81 -8.80
CA GLU A 226 -22.47 29.15 -7.55
C GLU A 226 -23.42 29.28 -6.36
N GLY A 227 -24.73 29.05 -6.55
CA GLY A 227 -25.73 29.11 -5.49
C GLY A 227 -26.04 30.54 -4.98
N ARG A 228 -25.61 31.56 -5.72
CA ARG A 228 -25.86 32.96 -5.38
C ARG A 228 -27.21 33.51 -5.85
N LEU A 229 -27.92 32.69 -6.64
CA LEU A 229 -29.19 33.13 -7.22
C LEU A 229 -30.36 32.84 -6.28
N ASP A 230 -30.75 33.82 -5.46
CA ASP A 230 -31.90 33.71 -4.55
C ASP A 230 -33.25 33.78 -5.30
N LYS A 231 -33.32 34.60 -6.33
CA LYS A 231 -34.51 34.79 -7.17
C LYS A 231 -34.11 35.33 -8.53
N ILE A 232 -34.90 35.00 -9.55
CA ILE A 232 -34.75 35.56 -10.89
C ILE A 232 -36.10 36.05 -11.40
N ARG A 233 -36.11 37.28 -11.89
CA ARG A 233 -37.29 37.88 -12.54
C ARG A 233 -37.09 37.80 -14.04
N VAL A 234 -38.10 37.23 -14.74
CA VAL A 234 -38.15 37.15 -16.17
C VAL A 234 -39.26 38.08 -16.65
N LEU A 235 -38.95 39.01 -17.55
CA LEU A 235 -39.86 39.94 -18.13
C LEU A 235 -40.12 39.57 -19.61
N GLY A 236 -41.33 39.15 -19.92
CA GLY A 236 -41.78 38.89 -21.31
C GLY A 236 -42.44 40.14 -21.90
N LYS A 237 -42.05 40.53 -23.11
CA LYS A 237 -42.63 41.61 -23.87
C LYS A 237 -43.02 41.12 -25.27
N ALA A 238 -44.25 41.38 -25.65
CA ALA A 238 -44.75 41.09 -27.03
C ALA A 238 -45.68 42.14 -27.56
N ASN A 239 -45.65 42.29 -28.87
CA ASN A 239 -46.60 43.12 -29.57
C ASN A 239 -47.49 42.21 -30.45
N VAL A 240 -48.76 42.10 -30.05
CA VAL A 240 -49.69 41.11 -30.65
C VAL A 240 -50.80 41.85 -31.42
N ALA A 241 -50.92 41.54 -32.66
CA ALA A 241 -52.01 41.99 -33.47
C ALA A 241 -53.12 40.92 -33.48
N LEU A 242 -54.37 41.33 -33.17
CA LEU A 242 -55.51 40.46 -33.00
C LEU A 242 -56.59 40.77 -34.01
N LYS A 243 -57.31 39.73 -34.47
CA LYS A 243 -58.49 39.86 -35.28
C LYS A 243 -59.59 38.85 -34.88
N SER A 244 -60.84 39.20 -35.08
CA SER A 244 -61.95 38.22 -34.97
C SER A 244 -62.72 38.24 -36.29
N GLY A 245 -62.60 37.14 -37.01
CA GLY A 245 -63.07 37.03 -38.35
C GLY A 245 -62.42 38.06 -39.29
N ILE A 246 -63.24 38.92 -39.94
CA ILE A 246 -62.77 39.99 -40.86
C ILE A 246 -62.45 41.34 -40.15
N PHE A 247 -62.75 41.48 -38.87
CA PHE A 247 -62.55 42.69 -38.13
C PHE A 247 -61.18 42.71 -37.42
N PRO A 248 -60.31 43.69 -37.75
CA PRO A 248 -59.03 43.88 -37.00
C PRO A 248 -59.36 44.49 -35.62
N LEU A 249 -58.80 43.97 -34.58
CA LEU A 249 -58.98 44.40 -33.19
C LEU A 249 -57.86 45.35 -32.73
N GLY A 250 -56.88 45.58 -33.61
CA GLY A 250 -55.70 46.39 -33.35
C GLY A 250 -54.49 45.58 -32.78
N SER A 251 -53.41 46.25 -32.51
CA SER A 251 -52.21 45.68 -31.87
C SER A 251 -51.99 46.22 -30.47
N GLN A 252 -51.63 45.37 -29.55
CA GLN A 252 -51.32 45.76 -28.17
C GLN A 252 -49.95 45.22 -27.71
N THR A 253 -49.23 46.11 -27.01
CA THR A 253 -48.00 45.67 -26.36
C THR A 253 -48.34 45.13 -24.97
N VAL A 254 -47.98 43.92 -24.71
CA VAL A 254 -48.21 43.30 -23.42
C VAL A 254 -46.84 42.99 -22.77
N VAL A 255 -46.75 43.31 -21.49
CA VAL A 255 -45.56 43.13 -20.69
C VAL A 255 -45.98 42.38 -19.43
N GLU A 256 -45.43 41.20 -19.24
CA GLU A 256 -45.67 40.34 -18.08
C GLU A 256 -44.37 39.99 -17.40
N SER A 257 -44.36 39.94 -16.07
CA SER A 257 -43.19 39.59 -15.28
C SER A 257 -43.47 38.41 -14.36
N LEU A 258 -42.52 37.54 -14.30
CA LEU A 258 -42.55 36.33 -13.48
C LEU A 258 -41.30 36.29 -12.62
N VAL A 259 -41.47 35.90 -11.37
CA VAL A 259 -40.40 35.74 -10.42
C VAL A 259 -40.29 34.26 -10.04
N PHE A 260 -39.10 33.72 -10.19
CA PHE A 260 -38.75 32.40 -9.73
C PHE A 260 -37.87 32.53 -8.50
N GLU A 261 -38.20 31.85 -7.46
CA GLU A 261 -37.30 31.75 -6.29
C GLU A 261 -36.20 30.72 -6.55
N GLY A 262 -35.01 30.92 -5.96
CA GLY A 262 -33.86 30.06 -6.20
C GLY A 262 -34.10 28.57 -5.93
N HIS A 263 -35.02 28.27 -4.99
CA HIS A 263 -35.44 26.91 -4.68
C HIS A 263 -36.39 26.28 -5.76
N ASP A 264 -36.93 27.07 -6.66
CA ASP A 264 -37.72 26.62 -7.79
C ASP A 264 -36.86 26.35 -9.05
N LEU A 265 -35.58 26.76 -9.01
CA LEU A 265 -34.64 26.47 -10.07
C LEU A 265 -34.14 25.02 -9.97
N PRO A 266 -33.83 24.33 -11.09
CA PRO A 266 -33.37 22.97 -11.07
C PRO A 266 -32.02 22.86 -10.35
N ALA A 267 -31.90 21.92 -9.45
CA ALA A 267 -30.61 21.53 -8.94
C ALA A 267 -29.84 20.73 -10.01
N ILE A 268 -28.51 20.78 -9.95
CA ILE A 268 -27.68 19.89 -10.78
C ILE A 268 -28.05 18.45 -10.42
N PRO A 269 -28.46 17.60 -11.39
CA PRO A 269 -28.85 16.23 -11.10
C PRO A 269 -27.65 15.45 -10.53
N GLU A 270 -27.92 14.60 -9.53
CA GLU A 270 -26.94 13.63 -9.06
C GLU A 270 -26.56 12.69 -10.20
N TYR A 271 -25.28 12.46 -10.37
CA TYR A 271 -24.77 11.55 -11.39
C TYR A 271 -23.94 10.44 -10.76
N ASN A 272 -23.86 9.30 -11.45
CA ASN A 272 -23.03 8.18 -11.09
C ASN A 272 -22.12 7.79 -12.26
N ILE A 273 -20.82 7.58 -11.97
CA ILE A 273 -19.88 7.10 -12.97
C ILE A 273 -20.07 5.59 -13.09
N THR A 274 -20.64 5.13 -14.19
CA THR A 274 -20.91 3.71 -14.43
C THR A 274 -19.76 3.00 -15.13
N ARG A 275 -18.94 3.75 -15.88
CA ARG A 275 -17.79 3.24 -16.60
C ARG A 275 -16.70 4.30 -16.66
N LEU A 276 -15.46 3.84 -16.39
CA LEU A 276 -14.24 4.61 -16.58
C LEU A 276 -13.21 3.71 -17.24
N ASN A 277 -12.58 4.15 -18.33
CA ASN A 277 -11.58 3.36 -19.03
C ASN A 277 -10.52 4.26 -19.66
N PHE A 278 -9.26 4.05 -19.30
CA PHE A 278 -8.11 4.77 -19.88
C PHE A 278 -7.40 3.87 -20.89
N ARG A 279 -7.14 4.39 -22.09
CA ARG A 279 -6.46 3.65 -23.17
C ARG A 279 -5.51 4.55 -23.95
N GLU A 280 -4.53 3.96 -24.57
CA GLU A 280 -3.64 4.68 -25.48
C GLU A 280 -4.29 4.88 -26.85
N VAL A 281 -4.14 6.10 -27.39
CA VAL A 281 -4.62 6.44 -28.74
C VAL A 281 -3.52 7.13 -29.56
N PRO A 282 -3.46 6.86 -30.87
CA PRO A 282 -2.57 7.61 -31.76
C PRO A 282 -3.13 9.03 -31.92
N LEU A 283 -2.26 10.04 -31.81
CA LEU A 283 -2.63 11.43 -32.08
C LEU A 283 -2.49 11.75 -33.57
N PRO A 284 -3.45 12.51 -34.17
CA PRO A 284 -3.46 12.82 -35.58
C PRO A 284 -2.22 13.59 -36.06
N THR A 285 -1.67 14.42 -35.15
CA THR A 285 -0.59 15.35 -35.42
C THR A 285 0.74 14.79 -35.02
N ASN A 286 1.60 14.19 -35.53
CA ASN A 286 3.02 13.83 -35.19
C ASN A 286 3.32 12.35 -34.89
N GLY A 287 2.39 11.40 -35.09
CA GLY A 287 2.67 9.99 -34.76
C GLY A 287 2.95 9.71 -33.28
N ARG A 288 2.74 10.70 -32.40
CA ARG A 288 2.77 10.53 -30.95
C ARG A 288 1.52 9.81 -30.48
N ARG A 289 1.60 9.17 -29.34
CA ARG A 289 0.43 8.58 -28.66
C ARG A 289 0.02 9.50 -27.51
N GLY A 290 -1.28 9.59 -27.29
CA GLY A 290 -1.89 10.22 -26.12
C GLY A 290 -2.68 9.22 -25.31
N MET A 291 -3.30 9.69 -24.24
CA MET A 291 -4.17 8.90 -23.39
C MET A 291 -5.62 9.34 -23.57
N ALA A 292 -6.47 8.43 -23.98
CA ALA A 292 -7.92 8.65 -24.01
C ALA A 292 -8.55 8.13 -22.74
N ALA A 293 -9.56 8.85 -22.25
CA ALA A 293 -10.44 8.45 -21.16
C ALA A 293 -11.86 8.33 -21.69
N ASP A 294 -12.44 7.14 -21.64
CA ASP A 294 -13.84 6.90 -21.99
C ASP A 294 -14.63 6.80 -20.68
N VAL A 295 -15.56 7.70 -20.46
CA VAL A 295 -16.36 7.83 -19.23
C VAL A 295 -17.84 7.71 -19.60
N SER A 296 -18.59 6.87 -18.90
CA SER A 296 -20.06 6.81 -18.99
C SER A 296 -20.67 7.27 -17.67
N LEU A 297 -21.52 8.26 -17.74
CA LEU A 297 -22.24 8.83 -16.61
C LEU A 297 -23.71 8.43 -16.71
N SER A 298 -24.31 8.05 -15.60
CA SER A 298 -25.76 7.85 -15.49
C SER A 298 -26.33 8.91 -14.57
N LEU A 299 -27.39 9.56 -15.02
CA LEU A 299 -28.15 10.56 -14.25
C LEU A 299 -29.64 10.33 -14.47
N MET A 300 -30.46 10.70 -13.50
CA MET A 300 -31.89 10.57 -13.59
C MET A 300 -32.53 11.90 -14.04
N ASN A 301 -33.24 11.87 -15.17
CA ASN A 301 -34.08 12.98 -15.56
C ASN A 301 -35.40 12.94 -14.78
N SER A 302 -35.50 13.76 -13.74
CA SER A 302 -36.72 13.87 -12.92
C SER A 302 -37.80 14.73 -13.59
N TYR A 303 -37.70 15.07 -14.87
CA TYR A 303 -38.42 16.14 -15.56
C TYR A 303 -39.21 15.63 -16.75
N PRO A 304 -40.44 16.21 -17.05
CA PRO A 304 -41.23 15.83 -18.18
C PRO A 304 -40.74 16.51 -19.47
N VAL A 305 -39.42 16.52 -19.69
CA VAL A 305 -38.79 17.14 -20.87
C VAL A 305 -38.15 16.09 -21.73
N LYS A 306 -38.49 16.12 -23.00
CA LYS A 306 -37.72 15.46 -24.04
C LYS A 306 -36.74 16.45 -24.65
N LEU A 307 -35.47 16.07 -24.75
CA LEU A 307 -34.41 16.94 -25.22
C LEU A 307 -33.31 16.16 -25.95
N GLU A 308 -33.00 16.52 -27.16
CA GLU A 308 -31.87 16.02 -27.93
C GLU A 308 -30.74 17.07 -27.88
N ILE A 309 -29.63 16.76 -27.20
CA ILE A 309 -28.47 17.65 -27.09
C ILE A 309 -27.40 17.17 -28.09
N PRO A 310 -26.88 18.06 -28.94
CA PRO A 310 -25.77 17.71 -29.83
C PRO A 310 -24.51 17.42 -29.03
N PRO A 311 -23.51 16.77 -29.62
CA PRO A 311 -22.21 16.58 -28.95
C PRO A 311 -21.67 17.91 -28.47
N LEU A 312 -21.23 17.93 -27.21
CA LEU A 312 -20.67 19.10 -26.52
C LEU A 312 -19.19 18.92 -26.29
N GLY A 313 -18.41 19.98 -26.50
CA GLY A 313 -16.98 20.04 -26.20
C GLY A 313 -16.70 20.62 -24.81
N PHE A 314 -15.72 20.07 -24.11
CA PHE A 314 -15.31 20.51 -22.77
C PHE A 314 -13.81 20.49 -22.58
N ASP A 315 -13.29 21.41 -21.79
CA ASP A 315 -11.97 21.37 -21.18
C ASP A 315 -12.11 20.74 -19.79
N ILE A 316 -11.29 19.75 -19.50
CA ILE A 316 -11.17 19.17 -18.18
C ILE A 316 -9.98 19.82 -17.49
N LEU A 317 -10.24 20.45 -16.35
CA LEU A 317 -9.27 21.22 -15.60
C LEU A 317 -9.09 20.58 -14.21
N VAL A 318 -7.89 20.71 -13.67
CA VAL A 318 -7.55 20.26 -12.32
C VAL A 318 -7.09 21.44 -11.46
N PRO A 319 -7.21 21.35 -10.13
CA PRO A 319 -6.71 22.37 -9.23
C PRO A 319 -5.23 22.66 -9.44
N ASN A 320 -4.84 23.92 -9.24
CA ASN A 320 -3.44 24.34 -9.20
C ASN A 320 -2.87 24.28 -7.78
N CYS A 321 -1.72 24.87 -7.55
CA CYS A 321 -1.01 24.88 -6.26
C CYS A 321 -1.78 25.61 -5.13
N GLY A 322 -2.57 26.60 -5.47
CA GLY A 322 -3.39 27.39 -4.54
C GLY A 322 -4.85 27.49 -4.99
N PRO A 323 -5.78 27.76 -4.06
CA PRO A 323 -7.20 27.89 -4.38
C PRO A 323 -7.52 29.10 -5.26
N ASP A 324 -6.70 30.15 -5.19
CA ASP A 324 -6.87 31.40 -5.96
C ASP A 324 -6.12 31.37 -7.30
N GLU A 325 -5.37 30.31 -7.59
CA GLU A 325 -4.64 30.18 -8.84
C GLU A 325 -5.55 29.60 -9.95
N PRO A 326 -5.34 30.01 -11.23
CA PRO A 326 -6.14 29.46 -12.32
C PRO A 326 -5.94 27.95 -12.44
N GLN A 327 -7.03 27.22 -12.67
CA GLN A 327 -7.02 25.79 -12.88
C GLN A 327 -6.17 25.43 -14.12
N ILE A 328 -5.60 24.25 -14.12
CA ILE A 328 -4.72 23.74 -15.18
C ILE A 328 -5.51 22.83 -16.10
N GLN A 329 -5.53 23.10 -17.41
CA GLN A 329 -6.15 22.23 -18.41
C GLN A 329 -5.37 20.92 -18.53
N LEU A 330 -6.07 19.79 -18.31
CA LEU A 330 -5.52 18.44 -18.40
C LEU A 330 -5.89 17.74 -19.69
N ALA A 331 -7.14 17.87 -20.12
CA ALA A 331 -7.67 17.15 -21.27
C ALA A 331 -8.73 17.98 -22.01
N ASP A 332 -8.93 17.65 -23.28
CA ASP A 332 -10.11 18.01 -24.05
C ASP A 332 -11.06 16.82 -24.01
N ALA A 333 -12.35 17.09 -23.84
CA ALA A 333 -13.39 16.06 -23.81
C ALA A 333 -14.56 16.41 -24.73
N THR A 334 -15.23 15.39 -25.24
CA THR A 334 -16.40 15.53 -26.11
C THR A 334 -17.44 14.50 -25.68
N THR A 335 -18.70 14.94 -25.56
CA THR A 335 -19.81 14.00 -25.33
C THR A 335 -20.25 13.42 -26.66
N THR A 336 -20.94 12.27 -26.64
CA THR A 336 -21.82 11.84 -27.71
C THR A 336 -23.08 12.72 -27.71
N ALA A 337 -23.94 12.63 -28.77
CA ALA A 337 -25.26 13.19 -28.70
C ALA A 337 -26.03 12.57 -27.54
N ILE A 338 -26.80 13.40 -26.82
CA ILE A 338 -27.49 12.98 -25.59
C ILE A 338 -28.98 13.07 -25.82
N ASP A 339 -29.66 11.94 -25.70
CA ASP A 339 -31.11 11.86 -25.78
C ASP A 339 -31.69 11.79 -24.37
N ILE A 340 -32.46 12.81 -24.02
CA ILE A 340 -33.13 12.90 -22.73
C ILE A 340 -34.60 12.64 -22.90
N GLU A 341 -35.09 11.53 -22.36
CA GLU A 341 -36.52 11.23 -22.34
C GLU A 341 -37.13 11.65 -20.98
N PRO A 342 -38.45 11.97 -20.95
CA PRO A 342 -39.11 12.36 -19.73
C PRO A 342 -39.02 11.27 -18.64
N TYR A 343 -38.69 11.65 -17.39
CA TYR A 343 -38.67 10.75 -16.22
C TYR A 343 -37.89 9.45 -16.44
N SER A 344 -36.77 9.52 -17.11
CA SER A 344 -35.96 8.35 -17.44
C SER A 344 -34.50 8.54 -17.01
N ASP A 345 -33.80 7.42 -16.90
CA ASP A 345 -32.35 7.43 -16.74
C ASP A 345 -31.69 7.87 -18.05
N VAL A 346 -30.76 8.79 -17.95
CA VAL A 346 -29.97 9.31 -19.06
C VAL A 346 -28.55 8.81 -18.93
N THR A 347 -28.01 8.24 -19.99
CA THR A 347 -26.60 7.88 -20.08
C THR A 347 -25.86 8.90 -20.94
N VAL A 348 -24.78 9.45 -20.40
CA VAL A 348 -23.89 10.38 -21.09
C VAL A 348 -22.53 9.75 -21.27
N ASP A 349 -22.16 9.49 -22.52
CA ASP A 349 -20.83 9.00 -22.85
C ASP A 349 -19.92 10.17 -23.21
N VAL A 350 -18.76 10.24 -22.54
CA VAL A 350 -17.76 11.28 -22.66
C VAL A 350 -16.43 10.66 -23.10
N GLY A 351 -15.86 11.13 -24.17
CA GLY A 351 -14.50 10.79 -24.59
C GLY A 351 -13.55 11.94 -24.33
N GLY A 352 -12.60 11.76 -23.41
CA GLY A 352 -11.55 12.73 -23.13
C GLY A 352 -10.21 12.32 -23.74
N ILE A 353 -9.36 13.28 -24.11
CA ILE A 353 -8.02 13.03 -24.64
C ILE A 353 -7.01 13.93 -23.93
N VAL A 354 -6.06 13.30 -23.22
CA VAL A 354 -4.85 13.93 -22.70
C VAL A 354 -3.77 13.76 -23.75
N ARG A 355 -3.30 14.86 -24.31
CA ARG A 355 -2.27 14.84 -25.37
C ARG A 355 -0.86 14.88 -24.78
N GLU A 356 -0.68 15.69 -23.76
CA GLU A 356 0.57 15.84 -23.01
C GLU A 356 0.24 16.37 -21.61
N LEU A 357 1.13 16.15 -20.65
CA LEU A 357 1.00 16.74 -19.32
C LEU A 357 1.60 18.15 -19.36
N PRO A 358 0.82 19.20 -19.02
CA PRO A 358 1.32 20.55 -18.91
C PRO A 358 2.46 20.65 -17.89
N GLU A 359 3.47 21.46 -18.16
CA GLU A 359 4.62 21.63 -17.27
C GLU A 359 4.19 22.17 -15.88
N SER A 360 3.20 23.07 -15.86
CA SER A 360 2.60 23.58 -14.61
C SER A 360 1.97 22.50 -13.73
N LEU A 361 1.52 21.38 -14.31
CA LEU A 361 0.90 20.28 -13.57
C LEU A 361 1.92 19.39 -12.87
N ILE A 362 3.12 19.25 -13.44
CA ILE A 362 4.19 18.40 -12.93
C ILE A 362 5.26 19.15 -12.14
N GLN A 363 5.30 20.49 -12.23
CA GLN A 363 6.22 21.31 -11.47
C GLN A 363 5.84 21.39 -10.00
N THR A 364 6.83 21.29 -9.11
CA THR A 364 6.63 21.37 -7.67
C THR A 364 6.09 22.74 -7.25
N CYS A 365 5.05 22.74 -6.43
CA CYS A 365 4.43 23.97 -5.93
C CYS A 365 5.35 24.77 -5.02
N PRO A 366 5.27 26.11 -5.05
CA PRO A 366 5.95 26.98 -4.07
C PRO A 366 5.56 26.56 -2.64
N HIS A 367 6.55 26.41 -1.76
CA HIS A 367 6.34 26.00 -0.35
C HIS A 367 5.80 24.57 -0.13
N SER A 368 5.74 23.73 -1.15
CA SER A 368 5.35 22.31 -1.08
C SER A 368 6.43 21.42 -1.66
N ARG A 369 6.39 20.13 -1.34
CA ARG A 369 7.22 19.09 -2.00
C ARG A 369 6.44 18.32 -3.07
N SER A 370 5.21 18.73 -3.34
CA SER A 370 4.29 18.07 -4.26
C SER A 370 3.93 19.00 -5.43
N SER A 371 3.73 18.45 -6.60
CA SER A 371 3.14 19.14 -7.74
C SER A 371 1.60 19.08 -7.64
N PRO A 372 0.85 19.86 -8.43
CA PRO A 372 -0.61 19.72 -8.52
C PRO A 372 -1.05 18.30 -8.90
N LEU A 373 -0.33 17.64 -9.80
CA LEU A 373 -0.59 16.25 -10.17
C LEU A 373 -0.33 15.29 -9.01
N ASP A 374 0.75 15.48 -8.24
CA ASP A 374 1.04 14.67 -7.06
C ASP A 374 -0.09 14.77 -6.02
N ALA A 375 -0.59 15.99 -5.77
CA ALA A 375 -1.69 16.22 -4.83
C ALA A 375 -2.98 15.55 -5.29
N PHE A 376 -3.34 15.74 -6.57
CA PHE A 376 -4.52 15.12 -7.17
C PHE A 376 -4.47 13.59 -7.11
N LEU A 377 -3.35 13.00 -7.52
CA LEU A 377 -3.17 11.54 -7.50
C LEU A 377 -3.13 10.99 -6.07
N SER A 378 -2.49 11.71 -5.13
CA SER A 378 -2.45 11.31 -3.74
C SER A 378 -3.85 11.21 -3.13
N ASP A 379 -4.69 12.24 -3.31
CA ASP A 379 -6.05 12.22 -2.79
C ASP A 379 -6.89 11.11 -3.44
N TYR A 380 -6.79 10.94 -4.75
CA TYR A 380 -7.47 9.87 -5.48
C TYR A 380 -7.09 8.46 -4.97
N ILE A 381 -5.79 8.20 -4.78
CA ILE A 381 -5.28 6.89 -4.36
C ILE A 381 -5.64 6.56 -2.91
N HIS A 382 -5.75 7.59 -2.06
CA HIS A 382 -6.15 7.42 -0.66
C HIS A 382 -7.67 7.39 -0.45
N GLY A 383 -8.45 7.31 -1.53
CA GLY A 383 -9.91 7.22 -1.47
C GLY A 383 -10.60 8.50 -1.06
N LYS A 384 -9.91 9.64 -1.15
CA LYS A 384 -10.54 10.95 -0.95
C LYS A 384 -11.12 11.45 -2.26
N ASP A 385 -12.34 11.96 -2.18
CA ASP A 385 -12.94 12.62 -3.33
C ASP A 385 -12.10 13.84 -3.71
N THR A 386 -11.77 13.93 -5.00
CA THR A 386 -11.08 15.07 -5.59
C THR A 386 -12.08 15.90 -6.39
N THR A 387 -11.75 17.14 -6.69
CA THR A 387 -12.58 17.99 -7.54
C THR A 387 -11.87 18.22 -8.86
N ILE A 388 -12.52 17.89 -9.95
CA ILE A 388 -12.15 18.34 -11.28
C ILE A 388 -13.09 19.47 -11.70
N PHE A 389 -12.64 20.31 -12.61
CA PHE A 389 -13.45 21.39 -13.14
C PHE A 389 -13.69 21.11 -14.61
N VAL A 390 -14.96 21.27 -15.02
CA VAL A 390 -15.38 21.08 -16.39
C VAL A 390 -15.83 22.41 -16.94
N ARG A 391 -15.18 22.88 -17.99
CA ARG A 391 -15.50 24.13 -18.68
C ARG A 391 -15.86 23.82 -20.12
N GLY A 392 -16.96 24.40 -20.61
CA GLY A 392 -17.33 24.26 -22.00
C GLY A 392 -16.27 24.81 -22.93
N SER A 393 -16.02 24.13 -24.03
CA SER A 393 -15.02 24.52 -25.02
C SER A 393 -15.46 24.17 -26.45
N ASN A 394 -14.78 24.75 -27.42
CA ASN A 394 -14.93 24.34 -28.80
C ASN A 394 -13.91 23.23 -29.09
N ALA A 395 -14.10 22.07 -28.44
CA ALA A 395 -13.22 20.93 -28.70
C ALA A 395 -13.25 20.59 -30.21
N PRO A 396 -12.13 20.23 -30.80
CA PRO A 396 -12.08 19.85 -32.20
C PRO A 396 -13.13 18.80 -32.53
N ASP A 397 -13.89 19.01 -33.56
CA ASP A 397 -14.88 18.08 -34.12
C ASP A 397 -16.15 17.79 -33.26
N SER A 398 -16.43 18.59 -32.23
CA SER A 398 -17.65 18.38 -31.41
C SER A 398 -18.96 18.56 -32.20
N GLY A 399 -18.94 19.37 -33.26
CA GLY A 399 -20.16 19.71 -33.99
C GLY A 399 -21.14 20.60 -33.24
N THR A 400 -20.73 21.12 -32.08
CA THR A 400 -21.52 22.02 -31.22
C THR A 400 -21.82 23.33 -31.94
N PRO A 401 -23.05 23.82 -31.94
CA PRO A 401 -23.38 25.14 -32.48
C PRO A 401 -22.62 26.27 -31.75
N ASP A 402 -22.11 27.26 -32.48
CA ASP A 402 -21.27 28.35 -31.94
C ASP A 402 -21.92 29.11 -30.79
N TRP A 403 -23.24 29.29 -30.78
CA TRP A 403 -23.92 29.98 -29.73
C TRP A 403 -23.92 29.19 -28.41
N ILE A 404 -24.05 27.85 -28.50
CA ILE A 404 -23.93 26.96 -27.33
C ILE A 404 -22.52 27.04 -26.78
N THR A 405 -21.51 26.90 -27.65
CA THR A 405 -20.10 27.01 -27.27
C THR A 405 -19.81 28.32 -26.53
N LYS A 406 -20.35 29.46 -27.05
CA LYS A 406 -20.16 30.76 -26.38
C LYS A 406 -20.79 30.84 -24.99
N ILE A 407 -21.94 30.20 -24.76
CA ILE A 407 -22.60 30.16 -23.46
C ILE A 407 -21.76 29.28 -22.47
N ILE A 408 -21.42 28.06 -22.89
CA ILE A 408 -20.77 27.10 -21.99
C ILE A 408 -19.26 27.36 -21.76
N SER A 409 -18.57 28.05 -22.69
CA SER A 409 -17.12 28.28 -22.62
C SER A 409 -16.66 29.11 -21.43
N SER A 410 -17.51 29.81 -20.79
CA SER A 410 -17.22 30.63 -19.63
C SER A 410 -17.81 30.08 -18.34
N VAL A 411 -18.55 28.99 -18.44
CA VAL A 411 -19.14 28.28 -17.30
C VAL A 411 -18.15 27.19 -16.88
N THR A 412 -17.66 27.27 -15.64
CA THR A 412 -16.81 26.25 -15.04
C THR A 412 -17.58 25.57 -13.93
N VAL A 413 -17.79 24.27 -14.04
CA VAL A 413 -18.55 23.47 -13.08
C VAL A 413 -17.59 22.62 -12.27
N PRO A 414 -17.56 22.72 -10.92
CA PRO A 414 -16.85 21.76 -10.10
C PRO A 414 -17.57 20.43 -10.11
N VAL A 415 -16.85 19.36 -10.45
CA VAL A 415 -17.36 18.00 -10.54
C VAL A 415 -16.62 17.14 -9.54
N PRO A 416 -17.28 16.56 -8.52
CA PRO A 416 -16.63 15.63 -7.61
C PRO A 416 -16.20 14.38 -8.37
N PHE A 417 -14.91 14.06 -8.25
CA PHE A 417 -14.32 12.85 -8.81
C PHE A 417 -14.04 11.89 -7.67
N PRO A 418 -14.80 10.79 -7.57
CA PRO A 418 -14.71 9.89 -6.42
C PRO A 418 -13.32 9.26 -6.32
N GLY A 419 -12.75 9.32 -5.13
CA GLY A 419 -11.49 8.65 -4.82
C GLY A 419 -11.64 7.12 -4.86
N HIS A 420 -10.55 6.44 -5.14
CA HIS A 420 -10.50 4.99 -5.15
C HIS A 420 -9.47 4.50 -4.13
N THR A 421 -9.89 3.69 -3.15
CA THR A 421 -8.96 3.08 -2.20
C THR A 421 -8.27 1.89 -2.84
N PHE A 422 -6.94 1.92 -2.85
CA PHE A 422 -6.13 0.81 -3.35
C PHE A 422 -5.74 -0.16 -2.23
N ASP A 423 -6.67 -0.52 -1.35
CA ASP A 423 -6.45 -1.35 -0.14
C ASP A 423 -5.84 -2.74 -0.41
N SER A 424 -5.76 -3.17 -1.65
CA SER A 424 -5.18 -4.47 -2.04
C SER A 424 -4.33 -4.39 -3.30
N LEU A 425 -3.62 -3.26 -3.49
CA LEU A 425 -2.75 -3.09 -4.66
C LEU A 425 -1.69 -4.18 -4.74
N ILE A 426 -1.09 -4.54 -3.60
CA ILE A 426 -0.07 -5.57 -3.53
C ILE A 426 -0.72 -6.92 -3.24
N LYS A 427 -0.76 -7.79 -4.25
CA LYS A 427 -1.29 -9.16 -4.13
C LYS A 427 -0.28 -10.15 -3.59
N ASN A 428 0.98 -9.94 -3.90
CA ASN A 428 2.06 -10.81 -3.45
C ASN A 428 3.36 -10.00 -3.35
N PHE A 429 4.12 -10.28 -2.30
CA PHE A 429 5.44 -9.73 -2.08
C PHE A 429 6.39 -10.88 -1.77
N SER A 430 7.52 -10.95 -2.44
CA SER A 430 8.56 -11.92 -2.16
C SER A 430 9.95 -11.29 -2.23
N LEU A 431 10.83 -11.77 -1.35
CA LEU A 431 12.23 -11.39 -1.29
C LEU A 431 13.06 -12.67 -1.52
N THR A 432 13.87 -12.68 -2.58
CA THR A 432 14.72 -13.81 -2.96
C THR A 432 16.18 -13.39 -3.03
N ASP A 433 17.09 -14.37 -3.05
CA ASP A 433 18.54 -14.16 -3.11
C ASP A 433 19.05 -13.23 -2.01
N THR A 434 18.52 -13.41 -0.81
CA THR A 434 18.81 -12.56 0.33
C THR A 434 20.26 -12.73 0.79
N LYS A 435 20.96 -11.60 0.91
CA LYS A 435 22.29 -11.49 1.52
C LYS A 435 22.20 -10.56 2.72
N PHE A 436 22.69 -11.01 3.82
CA PHE A 436 22.82 -10.20 5.05
C PHE A 436 24.27 -9.74 5.21
N SER A 437 24.45 -8.49 5.61
CA SER A 437 25.73 -7.97 6.07
C SER A 437 25.57 -7.55 7.52
N LEU A 438 26.42 -8.03 8.40
CA LEU A 438 26.50 -7.56 9.78
C LEU A 438 27.13 -6.16 9.79
N PRO A 439 26.84 -5.34 10.82
CA PRO A 439 27.42 -4.01 10.93
C PRO A 439 28.93 -4.07 11.00
N ASP A 440 29.58 -3.06 10.40
CA ASP A 440 31.01 -2.85 10.58
C ASP A 440 31.23 -2.12 11.93
N PRO A 441 31.91 -2.76 12.90
CA PRO A 441 32.13 -2.15 14.22
C PRO A 441 33.01 -0.91 14.17
N PHE A 442 33.73 -0.66 13.08
CA PHE A 442 34.60 0.49 12.89
C PHE A 442 34.01 1.58 12.03
N ALA A 443 32.75 1.39 11.56
CA ALA A 443 32.05 2.38 10.78
C ALA A 443 31.60 3.56 11.64
N ASP A 444 31.48 4.74 11.00
CA ASP A 444 30.86 5.92 11.61
C ASP A 444 29.42 5.55 12.04
N PRO A 445 29.01 5.84 13.31
CA PRO A 445 27.67 5.52 13.81
C PRO A 445 26.52 6.03 12.94
N ASP A 446 26.73 7.14 12.24
CA ASP A 446 25.74 7.73 11.33
C ASP A 446 25.78 7.11 9.91
N SER A 447 26.71 6.20 9.64
CA SER A 447 26.83 5.55 8.33
C SER A 447 25.87 4.37 8.18
N ALA A 448 25.54 4.01 6.94
CA ALA A 448 24.77 2.84 6.62
C ALA A 448 25.45 1.53 7.10
N ASP A 449 26.77 1.53 7.13
CA ASP A 449 27.59 0.36 7.49
C ASP A 449 27.59 0.06 9.00
N ALA A 450 27.13 1.02 9.83
CA ALA A 450 26.94 0.82 11.27
C ALA A 450 25.66 0.00 11.58
N ASN A 451 24.80 -0.26 10.59
CA ASN A 451 23.58 -1.04 10.76
C ASN A 451 23.66 -2.38 9.99
N PRO A 452 22.89 -3.39 10.37
CA PRO A 452 22.72 -4.57 9.56
C PRO A 452 22.18 -4.19 8.19
N GLN A 453 22.73 -4.76 7.13
CA GLN A 453 22.31 -4.46 5.76
C GLN A 453 21.68 -5.68 5.09
N ILE A 454 20.70 -5.43 4.25
CA ILE A 454 19.99 -6.47 3.49
C ILE A 454 20.13 -6.16 2.00
N SER A 455 20.57 -7.15 1.25
CA SER A 455 20.55 -7.15 -0.22
C SER A 455 19.68 -8.30 -0.72
N GLY A 456 18.97 -8.12 -1.82
CA GLY A 456 18.11 -9.16 -2.38
C GLY A 456 17.30 -8.69 -3.58
N ASN A 457 16.55 -9.59 -4.18
CA ASN A 457 15.64 -9.29 -5.27
C ASN A 457 14.21 -9.25 -4.72
N ILE A 458 13.58 -8.09 -4.84
CA ILE A 458 12.16 -7.91 -4.53
C ILE A 458 11.36 -8.24 -5.79
N VAL A 459 10.31 -9.04 -5.62
CA VAL A 459 9.29 -9.28 -6.63
C VAL A 459 7.94 -8.94 -6.02
N VAL A 460 7.25 -7.97 -6.61
CA VAL A 460 5.93 -7.52 -6.21
C VAL A 460 4.94 -7.82 -7.33
N ILE A 461 3.82 -8.40 -6.99
CA ILE A 461 2.67 -8.55 -7.89
C ILE A 461 1.63 -7.52 -7.44
N ALA A 462 1.49 -6.45 -8.21
CA ALA A 462 0.51 -5.41 -7.97
C ALA A 462 -0.74 -5.65 -8.82
N GLY A 463 -1.93 -5.44 -8.24
CA GLY A 463 -3.18 -5.41 -8.99
C GLY A 463 -3.30 -4.10 -9.74
N LEU A 464 -3.71 -4.14 -10.99
CA LEU A 464 -4.08 -2.93 -11.71
C LEU A 464 -5.59 -2.75 -11.70
N PRO A 465 -6.10 -1.54 -11.47
CA PRO A 465 -7.50 -1.22 -11.68
C PRO A 465 -7.95 -1.61 -13.10
N ASP A 466 -9.19 -2.03 -13.22
CA ASP A 466 -9.75 -2.48 -14.51
C ASP A 466 -9.84 -1.33 -15.53
N GLU A 467 -9.82 -0.10 -15.05
CA GLU A 467 -9.83 1.13 -15.82
C GLU A 467 -8.51 1.42 -16.53
N MET A 468 -7.39 0.86 -16.06
CA MET A 468 -6.04 1.13 -16.58
C MET A 468 -5.67 0.21 -17.75
N ASN A 469 -6.15 0.55 -18.95
CA ASN A 469 -5.87 -0.20 -20.19
C ASN A 469 -4.80 0.47 -21.08
N PHE A 470 -3.72 0.93 -20.47
CA PHE A 470 -2.59 1.56 -21.17
C PHE A 470 -1.26 0.96 -20.70
N GLY A 471 -0.20 1.21 -21.45
CA GLY A 471 1.15 0.78 -21.14
C GLY A 471 1.71 1.54 -19.94
N LEU A 472 2.08 0.80 -18.91
CA LEU A 472 2.65 1.33 -17.68
C LEU A 472 3.92 0.57 -17.37
N ASN A 473 5.05 1.28 -17.30
CA ASN A 473 6.35 0.69 -17.00
C ASN A 473 6.97 1.37 -15.78
N VAL A 474 7.20 0.60 -14.71
CA VAL A 474 7.88 1.07 -13.50
C VAL A 474 9.39 0.97 -13.74
N SER A 475 10.06 2.11 -13.75
CA SER A 475 11.50 2.25 -14.01
C SER A 475 12.35 2.30 -12.75
N ARG A 476 11.85 2.93 -11.69
CA ARG A 476 12.53 3.07 -10.40
C ARG A 476 11.51 3.07 -9.26
N VAL A 477 11.96 2.59 -8.09
CA VAL A 477 11.17 2.58 -6.85
C VAL A 477 12.02 3.05 -5.68
N ARG A 478 11.40 3.67 -4.69
CA ARG A 478 12.00 3.95 -3.37
C ARG A 478 10.92 3.84 -2.31
N ALA A 479 11.30 3.59 -1.07
CA ALA A 479 10.33 3.39 -0.01
C ALA A 479 10.87 3.80 1.35
N ASN A 480 9.96 4.16 2.23
CA ASN A 480 10.19 4.19 3.68
C ASN A 480 9.41 3.01 4.27
N THR A 481 10.12 2.01 4.77
CA THR A 481 9.54 0.70 5.03
C THR A 481 9.63 0.36 6.51
N ASN A 482 8.51 0.27 7.19
CA ASN A 482 8.43 -0.26 8.55
C ASN A 482 8.32 -1.78 8.51
N VAL A 483 9.09 -2.44 9.35
CA VAL A 483 9.10 -3.89 9.50
C VAL A 483 8.59 -4.26 10.87
N PHE A 484 7.64 -5.19 10.94
CA PHE A 484 7.02 -5.65 12.18
C PHE A 484 7.15 -7.16 12.35
N TYR A 485 7.28 -7.59 13.59
CA TYR A 485 7.22 -8.98 13.98
C TYR A 485 6.18 -9.17 15.07
N LYS A 486 5.20 -10.06 14.88
CA LYS A 486 4.09 -10.32 15.83
C LYS A 486 3.37 -9.04 16.30
N GLY A 487 3.27 -8.03 15.42
CA GLY A 487 2.61 -6.75 15.72
C GLY A 487 3.50 -5.70 16.40
N ALA A 488 4.73 -6.04 16.82
CA ALA A 488 5.70 -5.11 17.36
C ALA A 488 6.64 -4.61 16.26
N LYS A 489 7.02 -3.33 16.29
CA LYS A 489 7.90 -2.73 15.29
C LYS A 489 9.33 -3.19 15.51
N LEU A 490 9.88 -3.88 14.53
CA LEU A 490 11.28 -4.33 14.52
C LEU A 490 12.23 -3.19 14.15
N GLY A 491 11.89 -2.43 13.12
CA GLY A 491 12.78 -1.39 12.62
C GLY A 491 12.29 -0.77 11.33
N VAL A 492 13.15 0.04 10.72
CA VAL A 492 12.93 0.73 9.44
C VAL A 492 13.97 0.27 8.45
N LEU A 493 13.55 -0.34 7.36
CA LEU A 493 14.43 -0.65 6.23
C LEU A 493 14.52 0.58 5.33
N ASP A 494 15.70 1.18 5.25
CA ASP A 494 15.91 2.42 4.51
C ASP A 494 16.10 2.15 3.01
N LEU A 495 15.04 2.39 2.26
CA LEU A 495 15.02 2.32 0.79
C LEU A 495 14.78 3.70 0.16
N LYS A 496 15.18 4.79 0.83
CA LYS A 496 14.96 6.18 0.36
C LYS A 496 15.70 6.49 -0.95
N LYS A 497 16.77 5.78 -1.26
CA LYS A 497 17.48 5.92 -2.54
C LYS A 497 16.69 5.21 -3.64
N TRP A 498 16.60 5.86 -4.82
CA TRP A 498 15.97 5.26 -5.99
C TRP A 498 16.67 3.96 -6.42
N GLN A 499 15.89 2.86 -6.41
CA GLN A 499 16.30 1.55 -6.88
C GLN A 499 15.78 1.33 -8.31
N LYS A 500 16.61 0.79 -9.19
CA LYS A 500 16.16 0.41 -10.52
C LYS A 500 15.12 -0.70 -10.43
N ALA A 501 14.02 -0.53 -11.14
CA ALA A 501 12.95 -1.52 -11.22
C ALA A 501 12.68 -1.88 -12.68
N GLN A 502 12.10 -3.05 -12.88
CA GLN A 502 11.57 -3.53 -14.15
C GLN A 502 10.16 -4.03 -13.90
N SER A 503 9.26 -3.69 -14.78
CA SER A 503 7.88 -4.16 -14.67
C SER A 503 7.42 -4.89 -15.92
N GLU A 504 6.55 -5.87 -15.73
CA GLU A 504 5.95 -6.68 -16.77
C GLU A 504 4.47 -6.84 -16.48
N ARG A 505 3.62 -6.52 -17.46
CA ARG A 505 2.18 -6.73 -17.34
C ARG A 505 1.87 -8.21 -17.56
N ILE A 506 1.19 -8.81 -16.60
CA ILE A 506 0.72 -10.19 -16.69
C ILE A 506 -0.73 -10.16 -17.18
N GLU A 507 -0.96 -10.73 -18.34
CA GLU A 507 -2.31 -10.84 -18.91
C GLU A 507 -3.20 -11.72 -18.01
N PRO A 508 -4.45 -11.29 -17.76
CA PRO A 508 -5.36 -12.02 -16.88
C PRO A 508 -5.82 -13.33 -17.53
N LYS A 509 -5.80 -14.41 -16.76
CA LYS A 509 -6.59 -15.60 -17.10
C LYS A 509 -8.07 -15.30 -16.89
N LYS A 510 -8.99 -15.94 -17.64
CA LYS A 510 -10.45 -15.73 -17.53
C LYS A 510 -10.89 -15.57 -16.07
N GLY A 511 -11.41 -14.38 -15.74
CA GLY A 511 -11.93 -14.03 -14.39
C GLY A 511 -10.91 -13.47 -13.40
N GLN A 512 -9.68 -13.16 -13.82
CA GLN A 512 -8.67 -12.48 -13.00
C GLN A 512 -8.45 -11.05 -13.48
N LYS A 513 -8.19 -10.14 -12.53
CA LYS A 513 -7.82 -8.73 -12.83
C LYS A 513 -6.41 -8.64 -13.40
N ASN A 514 -6.16 -7.60 -14.18
CA ASN A 514 -4.83 -7.25 -14.67
C ASN A 514 -3.84 -7.13 -13.50
N THR A 515 -2.61 -7.63 -13.69
CA THR A 515 -1.56 -7.53 -12.69
C THR A 515 -0.26 -7.04 -13.29
N LEU A 516 0.50 -6.30 -12.51
CA LEU A 516 1.82 -5.82 -12.86
C LEU A 516 2.84 -6.51 -11.95
N LYS A 517 3.78 -7.24 -12.55
CA LYS A 517 4.92 -7.80 -11.86
C LYS A 517 6.05 -6.80 -11.87
N ILE A 518 6.47 -6.36 -10.70
CA ILE A 518 7.55 -5.40 -10.52
C ILE A 518 8.72 -6.13 -9.86
N GLN A 519 9.90 -6.00 -10.45
CA GLN A 519 11.14 -6.57 -9.93
C GLN A 519 12.14 -5.46 -9.66
N SER A 520 12.72 -5.46 -8.47
CA SER A 520 13.75 -4.51 -8.08
C SER A 520 14.84 -5.21 -7.28
N ARG A 521 16.09 -4.83 -7.49
CA ARG A 521 17.22 -5.33 -6.73
C ARG A 521 17.61 -4.33 -5.67
N ILE A 522 17.45 -4.73 -4.42
CA ILE A 522 17.96 -4.00 -3.27
C ILE A 522 19.43 -4.35 -3.10
N LYS A 523 20.24 -3.35 -2.86
CA LYS A 523 21.65 -3.50 -2.58
C LYS A 523 22.00 -2.73 -1.31
N ASP A 524 22.56 -3.47 -0.33
CA ASP A 524 23.12 -2.96 0.91
C ASP A 524 22.18 -1.94 1.63
N ALA A 525 20.89 -2.30 1.75
CA ALA A 525 19.90 -1.47 2.42
C ALA A 525 20.03 -1.60 3.94
N PRO A 526 20.27 -0.50 4.68
CA PRO A 526 20.42 -0.56 6.13
C PRO A 526 19.07 -0.79 6.81
N LEU A 527 19.05 -1.71 7.77
CA LEU A 527 17.94 -1.95 8.67
C LEU A 527 18.18 -1.20 9.99
N ASN A 528 17.54 -0.07 10.16
CA ASN A 528 17.60 0.71 11.40
C ASN A 528 16.68 0.05 12.43
N ILE A 529 17.28 -0.64 13.40
CA ILE A 529 16.57 -1.33 14.47
C ILE A 529 15.97 -0.28 15.42
N THR A 530 14.71 -0.41 15.77
CA THR A 530 14.00 0.49 16.69
C THR A 530 13.66 -0.16 18.02
N ASP A 531 13.64 -1.50 18.08
CA ASP A 531 13.41 -2.27 19.30
C ASP A 531 14.34 -3.49 19.33
N ASP A 532 15.31 -3.44 20.23
CA ASP A 532 16.33 -4.47 20.40
C ASP A 532 15.75 -5.82 20.87
N ASN A 533 14.66 -5.79 21.64
CA ASN A 533 14.02 -7.01 22.13
C ASN A 533 13.30 -7.72 20.99
N VAL A 534 12.56 -6.98 20.17
CA VAL A 534 11.89 -7.52 18.98
C VAL A 534 12.92 -8.07 18.00
N PHE A 535 14.04 -7.37 17.83
CA PHE A 535 15.13 -7.85 16.98
C PHE A 535 15.73 -9.14 17.52
N THR A 536 15.98 -9.20 18.81
CA THR A 536 16.46 -10.40 19.51
C THR A 536 15.50 -11.59 19.28
N ASP A 537 14.20 -11.36 19.46
CA ASP A 537 13.17 -12.40 19.24
C ASP A 537 13.15 -12.90 17.80
N VAL A 538 13.28 -12.01 16.81
CA VAL A 538 13.33 -12.37 15.38
C VAL A 538 14.57 -13.23 15.10
N ILE A 539 15.74 -12.80 15.54
CA ILE A 539 16.98 -13.55 15.34
C ILE A 539 16.89 -14.93 16.01
N GLN A 540 16.37 -14.99 17.24
CA GLN A 540 16.18 -16.26 17.94
C GLN A 540 15.20 -17.18 17.24
N ALA A 541 14.07 -16.64 16.73
CA ALA A 541 13.10 -17.41 15.98
C ALA A 541 13.71 -17.97 14.67
N LEU A 542 14.52 -17.17 13.97
CA LEU A 542 15.20 -17.59 12.75
C LEU A 542 16.27 -18.65 13.00
N LEU A 543 17.03 -18.51 14.08
CA LEU A 543 18.14 -19.41 14.39
C LEU A 543 17.69 -20.69 15.11
N PHE A 544 16.68 -20.59 15.98
CA PHE A 544 16.31 -21.69 16.90
C PHE A 544 14.85 -22.14 16.78
N GLY A 545 13.97 -21.31 16.20
CA GLY A 545 12.52 -21.56 16.18
C GLY A 545 12.09 -22.71 15.28
N GLY A 546 12.87 -23.06 14.27
CA GLY A 546 12.54 -24.15 13.32
C GLY A 546 11.33 -23.88 12.41
N GLU A 547 10.59 -22.80 12.65
CA GLU A 547 9.40 -22.41 11.90
C GLU A 547 9.66 -21.14 11.06
N THR A 548 8.89 -20.98 9.98
CA THR A 548 8.98 -19.77 9.14
C THR A 548 8.59 -18.53 9.92
N VAL A 549 9.49 -17.56 10.00
CA VAL A 549 9.21 -16.23 10.59
C VAL A 549 8.49 -15.37 9.57
N ILE A 550 7.33 -14.87 9.95
CA ILE A 550 6.55 -13.95 9.11
C ILE A 550 6.80 -12.53 9.58
N LEU A 551 7.43 -11.72 8.74
CA LEU A 551 7.60 -10.29 8.94
C LEU A 551 6.51 -9.53 8.20
N LYS A 552 5.73 -8.71 8.90
CA LYS A 552 4.78 -7.77 8.28
C LYS A 552 5.53 -6.53 7.85
N ILE A 553 5.29 -6.09 6.64
CA ILE A 553 5.89 -4.90 6.05
C ILE A 553 4.78 -3.88 5.80
N GLU A 554 4.99 -2.66 6.25
CA GLU A 554 4.19 -1.49 5.94
C GLU A 554 5.10 -0.42 5.36
N ALA A 555 4.82 0.03 4.16
CA ALA A 555 5.66 0.98 3.47
C ALA A 555 4.83 2.05 2.75
N LEU A 556 5.40 3.24 2.66
CA LEU A 556 5.02 4.25 1.69
C LEU A 556 6.03 4.21 0.56
N VAL A 557 5.56 3.92 -0.64
CA VAL A 557 6.40 3.66 -1.81
C VAL A 557 6.21 4.75 -2.84
N ASP A 558 7.31 5.34 -3.27
CA ASP A 558 7.32 6.19 -4.45
C ASP A 558 7.75 5.36 -5.66
N VAL A 559 7.01 5.47 -6.73
CA VAL A 559 7.30 4.79 -7.99
C VAL A 559 7.48 5.78 -9.13
N GLU A 560 8.51 5.60 -9.90
CA GLU A 560 8.68 6.32 -11.17
C GLU A 560 8.11 5.47 -12.29
N VAL A 561 7.13 6.02 -12.98
CA VAL A 561 6.36 5.33 -13.99
C VAL A 561 6.53 6.03 -15.33
N SER A 562 6.86 5.27 -16.36
CA SER A 562 6.88 5.73 -17.74
C SER A 562 5.59 5.33 -18.44
N THR A 563 4.91 6.31 -19.00
CA THR A 563 3.68 6.18 -19.78
C THR A 563 3.82 6.85 -21.13
N VAL A 564 2.81 6.79 -21.96
CA VAL A 564 2.76 7.52 -23.25
C VAL A 564 2.79 9.04 -23.10
N LEU A 565 2.38 9.56 -21.93
CA LEU A 565 2.39 10.99 -21.61
C LEU A 565 3.74 11.48 -21.07
N GLY A 566 4.69 10.56 -20.83
CA GLY A 566 5.98 10.84 -20.24
C GLY A 566 6.25 10.06 -18.98
N THR A 567 7.29 10.47 -18.25
CA THR A 567 7.68 9.87 -16.97
C THR A 567 7.13 10.72 -15.84
N LEU A 568 6.43 10.09 -14.92
CA LEU A 568 5.84 10.73 -13.75
C LEU A 568 6.22 9.94 -12.48
N VAL A 569 6.21 10.61 -11.34
CA VAL A 569 6.47 10.01 -10.03
C VAL A 569 5.16 9.97 -9.26
N ILE A 570 4.73 8.77 -8.89
CA ILE A 570 3.59 8.58 -7.99
C ILE A 570 4.16 8.38 -6.59
N LYS A 571 3.75 9.23 -5.64
CA LYS A 571 4.27 9.27 -4.28
C LYS A 571 3.31 8.62 -3.29
N ASP A 572 3.89 8.18 -2.16
CA ASP A 572 3.15 7.74 -0.98
C ASP A 572 2.14 6.61 -1.24
N LEU A 573 2.44 5.72 -2.21
CA LEU A 573 1.62 4.53 -2.45
C LEU A 573 1.66 3.62 -1.22
N PRO A 574 0.53 3.33 -0.58
CA PRO A 574 0.50 2.41 0.54
C PRO A 574 0.81 0.99 0.07
N ALA A 575 1.75 0.37 0.74
CA ALA A 575 2.18 -0.99 0.46
C ALA A 575 2.22 -1.81 1.75
N GLU A 576 1.40 -2.83 1.83
CA GLU A 576 1.41 -3.78 2.92
C GLU A 576 1.70 -5.17 2.39
N GLY A 577 2.45 -5.94 3.16
CA GLY A 577 2.77 -7.30 2.77
C GLY A 577 3.34 -8.11 3.91
N SER A 578 3.46 -9.40 3.69
CA SER A 578 4.09 -10.31 4.62
C SER A 578 5.22 -11.05 3.92
N VAL A 579 6.41 -10.98 4.51
CA VAL A 579 7.59 -11.70 4.02
C VAL A 579 7.82 -12.92 4.88
N PRO A 580 7.60 -14.12 4.35
CA PRO A 580 7.99 -15.34 5.04
C PRO A 580 9.51 -15.51 4.92
N VAL A 581 10.20 -15.45 6.05
CA VAL A 581 11.64 -15.72 6.15
C VAL A 581 11.81 -17.14 6.68
N LYS A 582 12.41 -17.99 5.86
CA LYS A 582 12.66 -19.38 6.26
C LYS A 582 13.65 -19.44 7.43
N PRO A 583 13.45 -20.33 8.39
CA PRO A 583 14.40 -20.51 9.49
C PRO A 583 15.75 -21.00 8.95
N ILE A 584 16.81 -20.59 9.62
CA ILE A 584 18.17 -21.05 9.32
C ILE A 584 18.34 -22.50 9.77
N SER A 585 17.65 -22.90 10.83
CA SER A 585 17.68 -24.24 11.39
C SER A 585 16.40 -25.03 11.03
N THR A 586 16.54 -26.16 10.36
CA THR A 586 15.42 -27.08 10.05
C THR A 586 15.18 -28.09 11.18
N GLY A 587 15.19 -27.65 12.44
CA GLY A 587 14.95 -28.51 13.61
C GLY A 587 16.11 -29.44 14.03
N LYS A 588 17.20 -29.52 13.26
CA LYS A 588 18.43 -30.28 13.61
C LYS A 588 19.51 -29.43 14.26
N GLY A 589 19.18 -28.17 14.61
CA GLY A 589 20.15 -27.22 15.18
C GLY A 589 21.35 -26.96 14.26
N PHE A 590 22.38 -26.33 14.80
CA PHE A 590 23.63 -26.04 14.09
C PHE A 590 24.56 -27.25 13.88
N SER A 591 24.16 -28.44 14.33
CA SER A 591 24.88 -29.70 14.03
C SER A 591 25.00 -29.96 12.52
N SER A 592 24.13 -29.34 11.72
CA SER A 592 24.22 -29.42 10.25
C SER A 592 25.35 -28.58 9.66
N LEU A 593 25.94 -27.65 10.38
CA LEU A 593 27.07 -26.84 9.92
C LEU A 593 28.35 -27.70 9.79
N LYS A 594 28.46 -28.81 10.56
CA LYS A 594 29.60 -29.75 10.55
C LYS A 594 30.96 -29.03 10.48
N PRO A 595 31.24 -28.12 11.41
CA PRO A 595 32.49 -27.40 11.37
C PRO A 595 33.66 -28.35 11.63
N SER A 596 34.73 -28.13 10.90
CA SER A 596 35.98 -28.84 11.08
C SER A 596 37.14 -27.85 11.16
N VAL A 597 37.99 -28.02 12.17
CA VAL A 597 39.17 -27.19 12.35
C VAL A 597 40.30 -27.87 11.59
N GLY A 598 40.88 -27.18 10.64
CA GLY A 598 42.04 -27.60 9.89
C GLY A 598 43.34 -27.14 10.55
N ASP A 599 44.29 -26.70 9.74
CA ASP A 599 45.63 -26.28 10.20
C ASP A 599 45.58 -25.27 11.37
N LEU A 600 46.09 -25.69 12.51
CA LEU A 600 46.24 -24.85 13.69
C LEU A 600 47.70 -24.39 13.82
N LYS A 601 47.89 -23.07 13.93
CA LYS A 601 49.21 -22.46 14.03
C LYS A 601 49.26 -21.55 15.26
N VAL A 602 50.31 -21.64 16.04
CA VAL A 602 50.60 -20.74 17.17
C VAL A 602 51.32 -19.50 16.62
N LEU A 603 50.72 -18.32 16.80
CA LEU A 603 51.27 -17.02 16.36
C LEU A 603 52.21 -16.42 17.40
N SER A 604 51.73 -16.35 18.64
CA SER A 604 52.48 -15.80 19.75
C SER A 604 52.04 -16.44 21.08
N THR A 605 52.85 -16.32 22.11
CA THR A 605 52.60 -16.87 23.42
C THR A 605 52.96 -15.83 24.49
N SER A 606 52.18 -15.79 25.55
CA SER A 606 52.51 -15.11 26.80
C SER A 606 52.63 -16.12 27.93
N ARG A 607 52.72 -15.67 29.19
CA ARG A 607 52.77 -16.60 30.34
C ARG A 607 51.45 -17.34 30.56
N THR A 608 50.29 -16.69 30.23
CA THR A 608 48.97 -17.22 30.49
C THR A 608 48.19 -17.52 29.21
N SER A 609 48.65 -17.02 28.08
CA SER A 609 47.86 -17.05 26.84
C SER A 609 48.62 -17.58 25.63
N LEU A 610 47.86 -18.17 24.72
CA LEU A 610 48.29 -18.59 23.40
C LEU A 610 47.42 -17.86 22.33
N ASN A 611 48.07 -17.17 21.39
CA ASN A 611 47.40 -16.64 20.21
C ASN A 611 47.57 -17.62 19.05
N LEU A 612 46.43 -18.03 18.49
CA LEU A 612 46.32 -19.12 17.51
C LEU A 612 45.72 -18.62 16.24
N GLU A 613 46.11 -19.18 15.12
CA GLU A 613 45.48 -19.03 13.83
C GLU A 613 45.00 -20.41 13.37
N ALA A 614 43.76 -20.50 12.99
CA ALA A 614 43.17 -21.73 12.49
C ALA A 614 42.43 -21.50 11.19
N ARG A 615 42.38 -22.54 10.34
CA ARG A 615 41.52 -22.56 9.15
C ARG A 615 40.34 -23.47 9.43
N VAL A 616 39.13 -22.89 9.31
CA VAL A 616 37.91 -23.63 9.61
C VAL A 616 37.11 -23.84 8.31
N ASN A 617 36.64 -25.09 8.16
CA ASN A 617 35.71 -25.43 7.10
C ASN A 617 34.37 -25.76 7.72
N PHE A 618 33.29 -25.28 7.08
CA PHE A 618 31.91 -25.57 7.51
C PHE A 618 30.96 -25.54 6.33
N SER A 619 29.79 -26.18 6.47
CA SER A 619 28.75 -26.19 5.46
C SER A 619 27.59 -25.31 5.90
N ASN A 620 27.23 -24.33 5.09
CA ASN A 620 26.02 -23.53 5.27
C ASN A 620 24.82 -24.21 4.57
N PRO A 621 23.93 -24.85 5.32
CA PRO A 621 22.81 -25.60 4.72
C PRO A 621 21.66 -24.69 4.28
N THR A 622 21.79 -23.39 4.50
CA THR A 622 20.71 -22.40 4.25
C THR A 622 20.77 -21.84 2.85
N GLU A 623 19.66 -21.23 2.41
CA GLU A 623 19.61 -20.47 1.16
C GLU A 623 20.21 -19.07 1.26
N TYR A 624 20.63 -18.65 2.48
CA TYR A 624 21.14 -17.34 2.77
C TYR A 624 22.66 -17.25 2.63
N THR A 625 23.13 -16.08 2.27
CA THR A 625 24.54 -15.73 2.32
C THR A 625 24.73 -14.59 3.32
N ALA A 626 25.86 -14.53 3.98
CA ALA A 626 26.15 -13.48 4.94
C ALA A 626 27.54 -12.88 4.72
N GLN A 627 27.69 -11.59 4.95
CA GLN A 627 28.96 -10.92 5.06
C GLN A 627 29.18 -10.53 6.52
N ILE A 628 30.31 -10.96 7.08
CA ILE A 628 30.65 -10.78 8.47
C ILE A 628 31.93 -9.96 8.52
N PRO A 629 31.85 -8.64 8.73
CA PRO A 629 33.03 -7.78 8.82
C PRO A 629 33.89 -8.15 10.05
N TYR A 630 33.22 -8.41 11.17
CA TYR A 630 33.87 -8.78 12.42
C TYR A 630 32.87 -9.55 13.28
N ILE A 631 33.36 -10.61 13.97
CA ILE A 631 32.63 -11.27 15.05
C ILE A 631 33.63 -11.87 16.03
N ASN A 632 33.41 -11.70 17.33
CA ASN A 632 34.11 -12.35 18.40
C ASN A 632 33.23 -13.42 19.07
N ILE A 633 33.77 -14.58 19.38
CA ILE A 633 33.03 -15.75 19.86
C ILE A 633 33.78 -16.32 21.04
N HIS A 634 33.15 -16.53 22.19
CA HIS A 634 33.73 -17.21 23.32
C HIS A 634 33.93 -18.69 23.04
N ILE A 635 35.07 -19.20 23.50
CA ILE A 635 35.38 -20.64 23.51
C ILE A 635 35.17 -21.14 24.94
N LEU A 636 34.23 -22.06 25.10
CA LEU A 636 33.87 -22.61 26.40
C LEU A 636 34.19 -24.12 26.49
N ASN A 637 34.48 -24.55 27.70
CA ASN A 637 34.45 -25.95 28.06
C ASN A 637 33.81 -26.10 29.45
N ASN A 638 32.93 -27.06 29.63
CA ASN A 638 32.17 -27.25 30.88
C ASN A 638 31.55 -25.97 31.44
N GLY A 639 31.02 -25.09 30.52
CA GLY A 639 30.36 -23.85 30.90
C GLY A 639 31.29 -22.70 31.31
N SER A 640 32.61 -22.87 31.30
CA SER A 640 33.57 -21.82 31.59
C SER A 640 34.22 -21.31 30.30
N VAL A 641 34.39 -19.99 30.20
CA VAL A 641 35.12 -19.37 29.09
C VAL A 641 36.59 -19.58 29.24
N ILE A 642 37.21 -20.22 28.28
CA ILE A 642 38.67 -20.56 28.28
C ILE A 642 39.44 -19.74 27.25
N GLY A 643 38.75 -18.98 26.43
CA GLY A 643 39.33 -18.15 25.40
C GLY A 643 38.27 -17.53 24.49
N ASP A 644 38.72 -16.89 23.43
CA ASP A 644 37.89 -16.33 22.40
C ASP A 644 38.39 -16.65 21.00
N ALA A 645 37.52 -16.50 20.00
CA ALA A 645 37.83 -16.62 18.59
C ALA A 645 37.27 -15.44 17.81
N THR A 646 38.10 -14.85 16.98
CA THR A 646 37.74 -13.70 16.17
C THR A 646 37.81 -14.06 14.68
N VAL A 647 36.77 -13.68 13.97
CA VAL A 647 36.69 -13.80 12.49
C VAL A 647 36.50 -12.39 11.91
N THR A 648 37.29 -12.06 10.90
CA THR A 648 37.22 -10.76 10.22
C THR A 648 37.03 -10.94 8.73
N ASN A 649 36.25 -10.01 8.10
CA ASN A 649 36.02 -9.96 6.63
C ASN A 649 35.64 -11.31 6.01
N CYS A 650 34.76 -12.06 6.68
CA CYS A 650 34.31 -13.37 6.22
C CYS A 650 33.04 -13.24 5.36
N THR A 651 33.05 -13.92 4.21
CA THR A 651 31.84 -14.10 3.40
C THR A 651 31.39 -15.54 3.52
N VAL A 652 30.19 -15.73 4.05
CA VAL A 652 29.55 -17.06 4.17
C VAL A 652 28.68 -17.30 2.94
N GLY A 653 29.12 -18.20 2.09
CA GLY A 653 28.34 -18.65 0.90
C GLY A 653 27.36 -19.77 1.23
N ARG A 654 26.52 -20.14 0.26
CA ARG A 654 25.66 -21.33 0.36
C ARG A 654 26.51 -22.59 0.20
N GLY A 655 26.20 -23.65 0.92
CA GLY A 655 26.94 -24.90 0.88
C GLY A 655 28.29 -24.83 1.58
N ASN A 656 29.32 -25.44 1.02
CA ASN A 656 30.63 -25.59 1.67
C ASN A 656 31.43 -24.29 1.64
N ASN A 657 31.85 -23.84 2.83
CA ASN A 657 32.78 -22.75 3.06
C ASN A 657 34.08 -23.34 3.58
N SER A 658 35.18 -23.08 2.92
CA SER A 658 36.47 -23.66 3.24
C SER A 658 37.54 -22.60 3.49
N ASN A 659 38.53 -22.92 4.32
CA ASN A 659 39.67 -22.08 4.63
C ASN A 659 39.28 -20.73 5.26
N VAL A 660 38.22 -20.66 6.05
CA VAL A 660 37.86 -19.48 6.81
C VAL A 660 38.93 -19.24 7.88
N LEU A 661 39.56 -18.08 7.82
CA LEU A 661 40.63 -17.71 8.76
C LEU A 661 40.01 -17.28 10.07
N VAL A 662 40.47 -17.89 11.16
CA VAL A 662 40.03 -17.62 12.53
C VAL A 662 41.26 -17.36 13.41
N HIS A 663 41.25 -16.27 14.09
CA HIS A 663 42.24 -15.96 15.15
C HIS A 663 41.61 -16.30 16.48
N ALA A 664 42.27 -17.10 17.29
CA ALA A 664 41.79 -17.49 18.61
C ALA A 664 42.82 -17.15 19.69
N THR A 665 42.31 -16.77 20.83
CA THR A 665 43.11 -16.54 22.02
C THR A 665 42.72 -17.59 23.09
N TRP A 666 43.63 -18.39 23.48
CA TRP A 666 43.51 -19.26 24.65
C TRP A 666 44.03 -18.50 25.86
N ASP A 667 43.23 -18.11 26.81
CA ASP A 667 43.59 -17.44 28.06
C ASP A 667 42.55 -17.70 29.16
N PRO A 668 42.44 -18.92 29.66
CA PRO A 668 41.42 -19.25 30.67
C PRO A 668 41.55 -18.41 31.94
N THR A 669 42.76 -17.97 32.29
CA THR A 669 42.99 -17.18 33.49
C THR A 669 42.33 -15.82 33.41
N THR A 670 42.47 -15.13 32.28
CA THR A 670 41.91 -13.81 32.10
C THR A 670 40.39 -13.87 31.86
N PHE A 671 39.89 -14.85 31.08
CA PHE A 671 38.49 -14.94 30.75
C PHE A 671 37.60 -15.52 31.85
N GLY A 672 38.08 -16.51 32.61
CA GLY A 672 37.24 -17.23 33.58
C GLY A 672 37.90 -17.50 34.92
N GLY A 673 39.08 -16.92 35.20
CA GLY A 673 39.81 -17.02 36.49
C GLY A 673 40.28 -18.42 36.78
N GLU A 674 40.49 -18.70 38.07
CA GLU A 674 41.08 -19.99 38.55
C GLU A 674 40.25 -21.23 38.14
N ASN A 675 38.94 -21.11 38.12
CA ASN A 675 38.07 -22.22 37.72
C ASN A 675 38.25 -22.58 36.25
N ALA A 676 38.31 -21.57 35.39
CA ALA A 676 38.52 -21.79 33.95
C ALA A 676 39.93 -22.29 33.64
N THR A 677 40.95 -21.86 34.44
CA THR A 677 42.31 -22.38 34.33
C THR A 677 42.33 -23.89 34.62
N LYS A 678 41.66 -24.34 35.68
CA LYS A 678 41.57 -25.78 36.01
C LYS A 678 40.84 -26.57 34.90
N ILE A 679 39.76 -26.02 34.38
CA ILE A 679 39.00 -26.63 33.28
C ILE A 679 39.86 -26.69 32.01
N GLY A 680 40.62 -25.63 31.72
CA GLY A 680 41.52 -25.57 30.57
C GLY A 680 42.64 -26.62 30.68
N SER A 681 43.31 -26.76 31.87
CA SER A 681 44.28 -27.79 32.10
C SER A 681 43.72 -29.20 32.00
N GLU A 682 42.51 -29.42 32.51
CA GLU A 682 41.78 -30.68 32.36
C GLU A 682 41.47 -31.02 30.90
N LEU A 683 40.99 -30.06 30.14
CA LEU A 683 40.73 -30.22 28.70
C LEU A 683 42.00 -30.60 27.92
N LEU A 684 43.12 -29.93 28.19
CA LEU A 684 44.39 -30.23 27.57
C LEU A 684 44.90 -31.64 27.98
N SER A 685 44.73 -32.00 29.22
CA SER A 685 45.10 -33.32 29.77
C SER A 685 44.31 -34.44 29.09
N GLN A 686 43.00 -34.26 28.97
CA GLN A 686 42.10 -35.18 28.25
C GLN A 686 42.47 -35.28 26.77
N TYR A 687 42.74 -34.14 26.11
CA TYR A 687 43.09 -34.06 24.71
C TYR A 687 44.40 -34.84 24.41
N ILE A 688 45.47 -34.59 25.17
CA ILE A 688 46.75 -35.29 24.94
C ILE A 688 46.66 -36.77 25.32
N SER A 689 45.76 -37.13 26.23
CA SER A 689 45.48 -38.53 26.60
C SER A 689 44.58 -39.28 25.61
N GLY A 690 44.14 -38.60 24.51
CA GLY A 690 43.35 -39.19 23.45
C GLY A 690 41.84 -39.38 23.78
N PHE A 691 41.35 -38.71 24.84
CA PHE A 691 39.91 -38.70 25.13
C PHE A 691 39.17 -37.85 24.11
N ASN A 692 37.90 -38.18 23.84
CA ASN A 692 37.04 -37.35 23.04
C ASN A 692 36.64 -36.13 23.86
N THR A 693 37.09 -34.96 23.44
CA THR A 693 36.75 -33.67 24.05
C THR A 693 35.98 -32.82 23.10
N THR A 694 35.17 -31.94 23.63
CA THR A 694 34.39 -30.99 22.84
C THR A 694 34.61 -29.57 23.33
N LEU A 695 34.62 -28.63 22.42
CA LEU A 695 34.61 -27.21 22.71
C LEU A 695 33.25 -26.64 22.31
N THR A 696 32.71 -25.72 23.12
CA THR A 696 31.53 -24.97 22.81
C THR A 696 31.90 -23.57 22.36
N PHE A 697 31.50 -23.20 21.17
CA PHE A 697 31.68 -21.86 20.64
C PHE A 697 30.35 -21.10 20.81
N GLN A 698 30.36 -20.01 21.56
CA GLN A 698 29.17 -19.26 21.90
C GLN A 698 29.40 -17.76 21.69
N THR A 699 28.47 -17.15 20.99
CA THR A 699 28.43 -15.69 20.87
C THR A 699 27.97 -15.07 22.17
N HIS A 700 28.38 -13.83 22.41
CA HIS A 700 28.10 -13.06 23.62
C HIS A 700 27.68 -11.62 23.26
N GLU A 701 27.31 -10.83 24.28
CA GLU A 701 26.80 -9.47 24.06
C GLU A 701 27.79 -8.56 23.29
N GLU A 702 29.09 -8.72 23.55
CA GLU A 702 30.18 -7.96 22.92
C GLU A 702 30.73 -8.65 21.64
N SER A 703 30.08 -9.68 21.14
CA SER A 703 30.52 -10.37 19.90
C SER A 703 30.67 -9.45 18.71
N ILE A 704 29.87 -8.39 18.66
CA ILE A 704 29.94 -7.32 17.68
C ILE A 704 30.13 -6.01 18.44
N PRO A 705 31.34 -5.43 18.45
CA PRO A 705 31.60 -4.17 19.11
C PRO A 705 30.62 -3.07 18.69
N PHE A 706 30.23 -2.20 19.61
CA PHE A 706 29.28 -1.09 19.44
C PHE A 706 27.83 -1.50 19.08
N ARG A 707 27.51 -2.80 18.97
CA ARG A 707 26.18 -3.31 18.75
C ARG A 707 25.83 -4.47 19.69
N PRO A 708 25.73 -4.18 21.00
CA PRO A 708 25.43 -5.20 22.02
C PRO A 708 24.05 -5.84 21.84
N ASP A 709 23.12 -5.12 21.20
CA ASP A 709 21.80 -5.60 20.81
C ASP A 709 21.90 -6.85 19.90
N ILE A 710 22.75 -6.80 18.88
CA ILE A 710 22.98 -7.92 17.97
C ILE A 710 23.72 -9.04 18.70
N GLY A 711 24.72 -8.70 19.48
CA GLY A 711 25.46 -9.67 20.32
C GLY A 711 24.53 -10.46 21.24
N ARG A 712 23.60 -9.76 21.93
CA ARG A 712 22.56 -10.40 22.77
C ARG A 712 21.62 -11.29 21.97
N ALA A 713 21.19 -10.83 20.81
CA ALA A 713 20.34 -11.64 19.95
C ALA A 713 20.99 -12.97 19.56
N LEU A 714 22.30 -12.93 19.33
CA LEU A 714 23.07 -14.11 18.96
C LEU A 714 23.56 -14.92 20.16
N SER A 715 23.50 -14.43 21.39
CA SER A 715 24.12 -15.05 22.58
C SER A 715 23.64 -16.46 22.91
N LYS A 716 22.47 -16.85 22.35
CA LYS A 716 22.00 -18.24 22.43
C LYS A 716 22.62 -19.15 21.37
N PHE A 717 23.44 -18.60 20.49
CA PHE A 717 24.12 -19.38 19.48
C PHE A 717 25.32 -20.08 20.09
N ALA A 718 25.18 -21.38 20.30
CA ALA A 718 26.25 -22.24 20.80
C ALA A 718 26.44 -23.42 19.84
N ILE A 719 27.69 -23.68 19.47
CA ILE A 719 28.05 -24.80 18.59
C ILE A 719 29.06 -25.65 19.37
N GLU A 720 28.74 -26.92 19.51
CA GLU A 720 29.70 -27.90 20.03
C GLU A 720 30.52 -28.49 18.87
N ILE A 721 31.82 -28.34 18.99
CA ILE A 721 32.79 -28.85 18.02
C ILE A 721 33.70 -29.88 18.73
N PRO A 722 33.78 -31.11 18.23
CA PRO A 722 34.76 -32.04 18.74
C PRO A 722 36.16 -31.53 18.42
N THR A 723 37.06 -31.59 19.42
CA THR A 723 38.45 -31.20 19.19
C THR A 723 39.10 -32.14 18.15
N PRO A 724 40.01 -31.61 17.32
CA PRO A 724 40.71 -32.44 16.32
C PRO A 724 41.48 -33.57 17.04
N ARG A 725 41.44 -34.76 16.51
CA ARG A 725 42.22 -35.89 17.09
C ARG A 725 43.70 -35.66 16.88
N LEU A 726 44.51 -36.10 17.86
CA LEU A 726 45.97 -36.22 17.69
C LEU A 726 46.29 -37.14 16.50
N GLY A 727 47.13 -36.68 15.57
CA GLY A 727 47.64 -37.53 14.47
C GLY A 727 47.04 -37.28 13.11
N GLY A 728 46.15 -36.28 12.91
CA GLY A 728 45.66 -35.88 11.59
C GLY A 728 44.90 -36.98 10.81
N ASP A 729 44.13 -36.48 9.86
CA ASP A 729 43.27 -37.31 8.94
C ASP A 729 44.07 -38.05 7.84
N ASP A 730 45.40 -38.16 7.96
CA ASP A 730 46.32 -38.71 6.96
C ASP A 730 46.42 -40.24 7.05
N GLY A 731 45.28 -40.93 7.19
CA GLY A 731 45.16 -42.35 6.78
C GLY A 731 46.23 -43.37 7.20
N VAL A 732 47.18 -43.00 8.03
CA VAL A 732 48.28 -43.85 8.49
C VAL A 732 47.97 -44.36 9.88
N GLY A 733 47.35 -45.55 9.97
CA GLY A 733 47.16 -46.23 11.25
C GLY A 733 45.89 -47.03 11.45
N SER A 734 45.20 -47.41 10.39
CA SER A 734 44.16 -48.46 10.47
C SER A 734 44.84 -49.84 10.31
N GLY A 735 45.40 -50.38 11.40
CA GLY A 735 45.65 -51.75 11.47
C GLY A 735 44.37 -52.58 11.47
N PRO A 736 44.41 -53.89 11.12
CA PRO A 736 43.22 -54.74 10.91
C PRO A 736 42.37 -54.95 12.19
N ASN A 737 42.71 -54.41 13.35
CA ASN A 737 42.01 -54.61 14.63
C ASN A 737 41.64 -53.28 15.33
N GLY A 738 41.03 -52.36 14.64
CA GLY A 738 40.10 -51.35 15.23
C GLY A 738 40.42 -50.53 16.46
N ASP A 739 41.57 -50.67 17.12
CA ASP A 739 41.91 -50.20 18.47
C ASP A 739 43.07 -49.21 18.53
N HIS A 740 43.32 -48.42 17.50
CA HIS A 740 44.37 -47.38 17.61
C HIS A 740 43.75 -46.02 17.92
N LYS A 741 43.62 -45.76 19.22
CA LYS A 741 43.46 -44.37 19.68
C LYS A 741 44.80 -43.66 19.43
N PRO A 742 44.81 -42.48 18.80
CA PRO A 742 46.04 -41.70 18.66
C PRO A 742 46.49 -41.23 20.06
N HIS A 743 47.66 -41.68 20.44
CA HIS A 743 48.28 -41.30 21.74
C HIS A 743 49.44 -40.36 21.50
N PHE A 744 49.72 -39.45 22.44
CA PHE A 744 50.92 -38.63 22.43
C PHE A 744 52.20 -39.49 22.45
N ILE A 745 52.18 -40.63 23.15
CA ILE A 745 53.22 -41.63 23.17
C ILE A 745 52.79 -42.79 22.28
N GLU A 746 53.52 -43.04 21.20
CA GLU A 746 53.25 -44.13 20.26
C GLU A 746 53.92 -45.46 20.71
N ASP A 747 55.21 -45.39 21.04
CA ASP A 747 56.03 -46.52 21.45
C ASP A 747 57.06 -46.15 22.53
N ALA A 748 57.50 -47.12 23.33
CA ALA A 748 58.51 -46.97 24.31
C ALA A 748 59.60 -48.05 24.10
N THR A 749 60.92 -47.72 24.22
CA THR A 749 62.03 -48.64 24.21
C THR A 749 62.75 -48.49 25.52
N PHE A 750 62.82 -49.57 26.28
CA PHE A 750 63.43 -49.61 27.60
C PHE A 750 64.83 -50.16 27.49
N HIS A 751 65.83 -49.46 27.96
CA HIS A 751 67.28 -49.89 28.00
C HIS A 751 67.62 -50.34 29.40
N LEU A 752 67.60 -51.69 29.63
CA LEU A 752 67.74 -52.29 30.96
C LEU A 752 69.11 -52.01 31.60
N PHE A 753 70.15 -52.07 30.80
CA PHE A 753 71.55 -51.88 31.39
C PHE A 753 71.82 -50.43 31.80
N SER A 754 71.12 -49.49 31.20
CA SER A 754 71.34 -48.09 31.53
C SER A 754 70.22 -47.53 32.40
N SER A 755 69.19 -48.31 32.76
CA SER A 755 67.99 -47.89 33.50
C SER A 755 67.36 -46.65 32.87
N THR A 756 67.17 -46.69 31.51
CA THR A 756 66.61 -45.53 30.78
C THR A 756 65.56 -46.00 29.83
N ALA A 757 64.69 -45.11 29.44
CA ALA A 757 63.74 -45.35 28.38
C ALA A 757 63.76 -44.21 27.32
N THR A 758 63.44 -44.55 26.07
CA THR A 758 63.20 -43.63 25.01
C THR A 758 61.75 -43.79 24.49
N PHE A 759 61.11 -42.70 24.24
CA PHE A 759 59.70 -42.67 23.79
C PHE A 759 59.56 -42.07 22.37
N THR A 760 58.77 -42.71 21.53
CA THR A 760 58.34 -42.12 20.28
C THR A 760 57.12 -41.26 20.56
N LEU A 761 57.30 -39.95 20.39
CA LEU A 761 56.27 -38.92 20.67
C LEU A 761 55.68 -38.38 19.39
N ILE A 762 54.34 -38.14 19.39
CA ILE A 762 53.60 -37.53 18.28
C ILE A 762 53.18 -36.15 18.73
N SER A 763 53.72 -35.10 18.10
CA SER A 763 53.32 -33.70 18.42
C SER A 763 51.90 -33.42 17.87
N PRO A 764 51.02 -32.83 18.71
CA PRO A 764 49.73 -32.35 18.27
C PRO A 764 49.81 -31.10 17.37
N LEU A 765 50.96 -30.43 17.34
CA LEU A 765 51.14 -29.18 16.61
C LEU A 765 51.96 -29.45 15.33
N LYS A 766 51.43 -29.01 14.19
CA LYS A 766 52.08 -29.18 12.87
C LYS A 766 53.17 -28.14 12.62
N TYR A 767 53.14 -26.96 13.28
CA TYR A 767 54.00 -25.84 12.95
C TYR A 767 54.82 -25.29 14.12
N SER A 768 54.64 -25.83 15.31
CA SER A 768 55.34 -25.35 16.51
C SER A 768 55.93 -26.46 17.30
N THR A 769 57.14 -26.22 17.85
CA THR A 769 57.85 -27.15 18.72
C THR A 769 57.38 -27.02 20.17
N ILE A 770 56.99 -28.10 20.80
CA ILE A 770 56.63 -28.18 22.21
C ILE A 770 57.90 -28.53 22.98
N TYR A 771 58.11 -27.94 24.15
CA TYR A 771 59.12 -28.33 25.10
C TYR A 771 58.47 -29.06 26.28
N ILE A 772 59.05 -30.17 26.71
CA ILE A 772 58.64 -30.86 27.90
C ILE A 772 59.69 -30.47 28.95
N ASP A 773 59.27 -29.75 29.98
CA ASP A 773 60.14 -29.19 30.99
C ASP A 773 60.34 -30.14 32.19
N SER A 774 59.31 -30.90 32.55
CA SER A 774 59.41 -31.97 33.55
C SER A 774 58.42 -33.11 33.31
N ILE A 775 58.73 -34.27 33.75
CA ILE A 775 57.88 -35.46 33.72
C ILE A 775 57.97 -36.16 35.10
N ASP A 776 56.81 -36.45 35.69
CA ASP A 776 56.60 -37.31 36.81
C ASP A 776 55.54 -38.34 36.45
N ALA A 777 55.97 -39.54 36.04
CA ALA A 777 55.11 -40.55 35.45
C ALA A 777 55.39 -41.94 35.90
N THR A 778 54.40 -42.77 35.99
CA THR A 778 54.50 -44.23 36.34
C THR A 778 54.00 -45.06 35.14
N ALA A 779 54.83 -46.03 34.77
CA ALA A 779 54.41 -47.07 33.83
C ALA A 779 53.72 -48.18 34.61
N LEU A 780 52.60 -48.61 34.13
CA LEU A 780 51.77 -49.67 34.69
C LEU A 780 51.66 -50.87 33.75
N TYR A 781 51.76 -52.05 34.34
CA TYR A 781 51.43 -53.31 33.66
C TYR A 781 50.00 -53.74 34.07
N ASN A 782 49.29 -54.31 33.16
CA ASN A 782 47.91 -54.80 33.38
C ASN A 782 47.02 -53.80 34.10
N HIS A 783 47.17 -52.50 33.75
CA HIS A 783 46.42 -51.32 34.20
C HIS A 783 46.66 -50.91 35.68
N THR A 784 47.26 -51.80 36.54
CA THR A 784 47.28 -51.58 37.95
C THR A 784 48.68 -51.73 38.60
N GLU A 785 49.56 -52.54 37.98
CA GLU A 785 50.81 -52.93 38.56
C GLU A 785 51.93 -51.97 38.13
N PRO A 786 52.53 -51.14 39.02
CA PRO A 786 53.64 -50.27 38.67
C PRO A 786 54.88 -51.04 38.33
N VAL A 787 55.45 -50.78 37.16
CA VAL A 787 56.68 -51.45 36.64
C VAL A 787 57.84 -50.51 36.55
N GLY A 788 57.67 -49.23 36.67
CA GLY A 788 58.72 -48.22 36.71
C GLY A 788 58.16 -46.80 36.82
N THR A 789 58.96 -45.91 37.37
CA THR A 789 58.69 -44.53 37.51
C THR A 789 59.72 -43.66 36.77
N ILE A 790 59.31 -42.54 36.26
CA ILE A 790 60.15 -41.56 35.58
C ILE A 790 59.92 -40.22 36.25
N ASN A 791 60.98 -39.68 36.82
CA ASN A 791 61.06 -38.31 37.35
C ASN A 791 62.20 -37.63 36.62
N TYR A 792 61.84 -36.60 35.84
CA TYR A 792 62.80 -35.96 34.95
C TYR A 792 62.48 -34.47 34.77
N ASP A 793 63.43 -33.59 35.03
CA ASP A 793 63.28 -32.15 35.13
C ASP A 793 64.14 -31.39 34.09
N LEU A 794 64.81 -32.07 33.16
CA LEU A 794 65.63 -31.42 32.15
C LEU A 794 64.77 -31.16 30.86
N PRO A 795 64.66 -29.92 30.38
CA PRO A 795 63.86 -29.63 29.21
C PRO A 795 64.34 -30.34 27.93
N PHE A 796 63.41 -30.89 27.19
CA PHE A 796 63.71 -31.40 25.85
C PHE A 796 62.56 -31.01 24.84
N LYS A 797 62.89 -31.01 23.54
CA LYS A 797 62.01 -30.57 22.48
C LYS A 797 61.26 -31.72 21.85
N VAL A 798 59.97 -31.45 21.53
CA VAL A 798 59.15 -32.31 20.72
C VAL A 798 58.75 -31.50 19.45
N PRO A 799 59.49 -31.67 18.34
CA PRO A 799 59.21 -30.99 17.10
C PRO A 799 57.94 -31.52 16.45
N PRO A 800 57.36 -30.80 15.42
CA PRO A 800 56.21 -31.26 14.68
C PRO A 800 56.41 -32.69 14.13
N GLY A 801 55.32 -33.49 14.15
CA GLY A 801 55.32 -34.88 13.68
C GLY A 801 55.86 -35.87 14.72
N LYS A 802 56.50 -36.94 14.26
CA LYS A 802 57.08 -37.97 15.13
C LYS A 802 58.51 -37.62 15.52
N SER A 803 58.82 -37.80 16.76
CA SER A 803 60.17 -37.56 17.31
C SER A 803 60.43 -38.50 18.43
N GLN A 804 61.74 -38.69 18.75
CA GLN A 804 62.20 -39.48 19.90
C GLN A 804 62.59 -38.58 21.05
N SER A 805 62.20 -38.94 22.28
CA SER A 805 62.66 -38.36 23.49
C SER A 805 64.15 -38.58 23.71
N PRO A 806 64.88 -37.82 24.53
CA PRO A 806 66.16 -38.22 25.07
C PRO A 806 65.95 -39.50 25.84
N ARG A 807 67.06 -40.10 26.27
CA ARG A 807 67.04 -41.20 27.23
C ARG A 807 66.71 -40.72 28.61
N LEU A 808 65.49 -41.07 29.06
CA LEU A 808 64.96 -40.68 30.37
C LEU A 808 65.30 -41.73 31.39
N PRO A 809 65.81 -41.39 32.61
CA PRO A 809 66.04 -42.34 33.66
C PRO A 809 64.72 -42.98 34.10
N VAL A 810 64.76 -44.25 34.37
CA VAL A 810 63.62 -45.07 34.85
C VAL A 810 64.08 -45.81 36.16
N ASP A 811 63.22 -45.52 37.15
CA ASP A 811 63.33 -46.29 38.39
C ASP A 811 62.44 -47.54 38.32
N TRP A 812 63.03 -48.71 38.20
CA TRP A 812 62.36 -49.96 37.96
C TRP A 812 61.76 -50.61 39.18
N SER A 813 60.52 -51.03 39.15
CA SER A 813 59.79 -51.83 40.13
C SER A 813 59.53 -53.21 39.54
N LEU A 814 60.58 -53.99 39.32
CA LEU A 814 60.52 -55.22 38.62
C LEU A 814 59.97 -56.45 39.39
N ASP A 815 59.74 -56.25 40.72
CA ASP A 815 59.29 -57.35 41.59
C ASP A 815 57.89 -57.88 41.25
N SER A 816 57.09 -57.11 40.45
CA SER A 816 55.78 -57.46 40.03
C SER A 816 55.67 -58.00 38.60
N VAL A 817 56.77 -57.99 37.82
CA VAL A 817 56.81 -58.45 36.42
C VAL A 817 57.44 -59.78 36.33
N GLY A 818 56.65 -60.80 35.95
CA GLY A 818 57.09 -62.14 35.79
C GLY A 818 58.00 -62.40 34.54
N TYR A 819 58.77 -63.47 34.53
CA TYR A 819 59.68 -63.86 33.45
C TYR A 819 59.01 -63.91 32.08
N GLU A 820 57.74 -64.33 31.98
CA GLU A 820 57.00 -64.43 30.68
C GLU A 820 56.66 -63.02 30.12
N GLU A 821 56.42 -62.00 30.97
CA GLU A 821 56.19 -60.64 30.57
C GLU A 821 57.46 -59.96 30.09
N LEU A 822 58.56 -60.20 30.71
CA LEU A 822 59.88 -59.76 30.23
C LEU A 822 60.21 -60.37 28.84
N LYS A 823 59.84 -61.60 28.61
CA LYS A 823 59.99 -62.28 27.32
C LYS A 823 59.07 -61.64 26.25
N LYS A 824 57.88 -61.27 26.60
CA LYS A 824 57.00 -60.52 25.70
C LYS A 824 57.60 -59.14 25.37
N ALA A 825 58.20 -58.47 26.33
CA ALA A 825 58.90 -57.20 26.15
C ALA A 825 60.08 -57.34 25.17
N LEU A 826 60.83 -58.37 25.28
CA LEU A 826 61.93 -58.75 24.37
C LEU A 826 61.43 -59.04 22.94
N GLY A 827 60.26 -59.62 22.82
CA GLY A 827 59.57 -59.81 21.55
C GLY A 827 58.90 -58.60 20.96
N GLY A 828 58.89 -57.47 21.64
CA GLY A 828 58.18 -56.20 21.26
C GLY A 828 56.68 -56.34 21.31
N THR A 829 56.12 -57.21 22.10
CA THR A 829 54.68 -57.48 22.24
C THR A 829 54.12 -57.07 23.59
N LEU A 830 54.96 -56.51 24.48
CA LEU A 830 54.48 -55.99 25.76
C LEU A 830 53.76 -54.65 25.56
N LYS A 831 52.59 -54.51 26.17
CA LYS A 831 51.86 -53.30 26.21
C LYS A 831 51.84 -52.80 27.65
N LEU A 832 52.12 -51.49 27.81
CA LEU A 832 52.12 -50.82 29.11
C LEU A 832 51.15 -49.62 29.08
N ASP A 833 50.67 -49.23 30.24
CA ASP A 833 49.99 -48.00 30.42
C ASP A 833 50.92 -47.00 31.07
N ALA A 834 50.73 -45.71 30.80
CA ALA A 834 51.44 -44.62 31.38
C ALA A 834 50.46 -43.68 32.10
N LYS A 835 50.78 -43.29 33.32
CA LYS A 835 50.07 -42.20 34.05
C LYS A 835 51.06 -41.28 34.66
N GLY A 836 50.83 -39.96 34.56
CA GLY A 836 51.74 -39.01 35.18
C GLY A 836 51.40 -37.57 34.90
N ASN A 837 52.11 -36.67 35.46
CA ASN A 837 52.07 -35.26 35.23
C ASN A 837 53.24 -34.84 34.34
N VAL A 838 52.94 -33.99 33.36
CA VAL A 838 53.93 -33.48 32.41
C VAL A 838 53.82 -31.95 32.37
N SER A 839 54.95 -31.27 32.67
CA SER A 839 55.05 -29.83 32.49
C SER A 839 55.46 -29.55 31.02
N ILE A 840 54.62 -28.85 30.27
CA ILE A 840 54.89 -28.51 28.90
C ILE A 840 55.09 -27.00 28.73
N ARG A 841 55.93 -26.62 27.80
CA ARG A 841 56.19 -25.23 27.44
C ARG A 841 56.09 -25.00 25.95
N LEU A 842 55.41 -23.92 25.60
CA LEU A 842 55.30 -23.46 24.23
C LEU A 842 55.65 -21.96 24.18
N GLY A 843 56.84 -21.63 23.75
CA GLY A 843 57.36 -20.26 23.86
C GLY A 843 57.46 -19.78 25.31
N GLN A 844 56.66 -18.77 25.70
CA GLN A 844 56.60 -18.27 27.09
C GLN A 844 55.48 -18.91 27.93
N TRP A 845 54.58 -19.63 27.29
CA TRP A 845 53.45 -20.29 27.95
C TRP A 845 53.90 -21.63 28.53
N THR A 846 53.49 -21.88 29.75
CA THR A 846 53.79 -23.12 30.47
C THR A 846 52.52 -23.67 31.15
N GLU A 847 52.32 -24.99 31.06
CA GLU A 847 51.19 -25.66 31.70
C GLU A 847 51.59 -27.02 32.19
N THR A 848 51.01 -27.45 33.34
CA THR A 848 51.17 -28.82 33.83
C THR A 848 49.89 -29.60 33.59
N VAL A 849 50.01 -30.65 32.83
CA VAL A 849 48.91 -31.52 32.41
C VAL A 849 49.16 -32.95 32.90
N TRP A 850 48.07 -33.59 33.29
CA TRP A 850 48.16 -35.04 33.51
C TRP A 850 48.02 -35.79 32.16
N TYR A 851 48.71 -36.93 32.09
CA TYR A 851 48.67 -37.82 30.92
C TYR A 851 48.25 -39.20 31.36
N THR A 852 47.37 -39.85 30.60
CA THR A 852 47.04 -41.24 30.75
C THR A 852 47.05 -41.91 29.35
N GLY A 853 47.95 -42.80 29.09
CA GLY A 853 48.04 -43.59 27.87
C GLY A 853 47.92 -45.07 28.18
N SER A 854 47.13 -45.80 27.39
CA SER A 854 46.96 -47.27 27.54
C SER A 854 47.39 -48.01 26.29
N GLY A 855 47.98 -49.19 26.49
CA GLY A 855 48.35 -50.06 25.36
C GLY A 855 49.54 -49.57 24.60
N ILE A 856 50.45 -48.79 25.20
CA ILE A 856 51.70 -48.28 24.62
C ILE A 856 52.63 -49.50 24.34
N GLY A 857 53.03 -49.61 23.08
CA GLY A 857 53.97 -50.66 22.72
C GLY A 857 55.30 -50.55 23.44
N ALA A 858 55.71 -51.56 24.17
CA ALA A 858 56.96 -51.59 24.92
C ALA A 858 57.92 -52.60 24.38
N ARG A 859 59.17 -52.15 24.11
CA ARG A 859 60.30 -53.00 23.67
C ARG A 859 61.38 -52.87 24.65
N VAL A 860 62.13 -53.96 24.86
CA VAL A 860 63.31 -53.99 25.69
C VAL A 860 64.51 -54.13 24.80
N SER A 861 65.52 -53.30 25.05
CA SER A 861 66.84 -53.34 24.43
C SER A 861 67.87 -53.53 25.52
N PHE A 862 68.85 -54.36 25.39
CA PHE A 862 69.97 -54.62 26.27
C PHE A 862 71.15 -53.71 25.93
#